data_10db93fc00e7a68da493dbb7d4b2c317
#
_entry.id   10db93fc00e7a68da493dbb7d4b2c317
#
_cell.length_a   1.000
_cell.length_b   1.000
_cell.length_c   1.000
_cell.angle_alpha   90.00
_cell.angle_beta   90.00
_cell.angle_gamma   90.00
#
_symmetry.space_group_name_H-M   'P 1'
#
loop_
_entity.id
_entity.type
_entity.pdbx_description
1 polymer ?
#
loop_
_entity_poly.entity_id
_entity_poly.type
_entity_poly.pdbx_seq_one_letter_code
_entity_poly.pdbx_strand_id
1 'polypeptide(L)'
;MVKTIIKRDGRTAEFHPQKIADAVEKSFQACAAMQDRATAEQIAATVVEKLESGAIEGTPTVEGVQDLVEETLIESGFVQTAKAYILYRAERSRVRDVNSRLIQTLKDITFSKAADSDMKRENANIDADTAMGTMLKYGSESAKQFYEMCVIDPRFAKAHREGDIHIHDMDFYTLTTTCCQIELRKLFKGGFSTGHGVLREPNDISSYAALACIAIQSNQNDQHGGQSVCDFDYGLAVGVGKTYRRLFKKHVAEAVDLLTDIADDRTFAEDLLARVESETGTVASLEMDPEFRAAVVAGLVEGGVDAATAERVVAYAEKNASRDTDRQTFQAMEALVHNLNTMHSRAGAQTPFSSVNYGMDTSPEGRMVIKNMLLATEEGLGSGETPIFPVQIFRVKEGVNYNPEDPNYDLFKLAMHCSAKRLFPNFSFLDAPFNAQYYNGTPESEIAYMGCRTRVMGNVYDPEREITPGRGNLSFTSINLPRLAIRAKGDVDLFFDLLDSKLQLVTNQLDERFEIQARKHVYNAPFLMGQGVWIDSEKLSPTDEQREVLKHGTLTTGFIGLAECLVALTGQHHGQSPEAQRLGLEIVGHMRSYCDRISRERGMNYTLIATPAEGLSGRFVRMDRARYGVIPGVTDRDYYTNGFHVPVYFDISAFDKIALEAPYHALTNGGHISYIELDGDPSDNLEAFESVIRYMKDCGMGYGSVNHPVDRDPVCGYNGIIEDVCPKCGRTEAEHGQSFERIRRITGYLVGTLDRFNDAKRAEEHDRVKHDVPTAE
;
A
#
# COMPACT_ATOMS: atom_id res chain seq x y z
N MET A 1 -64.01 -9.51 0.51
CA MET A 1 -62.98 -10.53 0.37
C MET A 1 -61.86 -10.02 -0.48
N VAL A 2 -60.67 -9.88 0.09
CA VAL A 2 -59.43 -9.41 -0.64
C VAL A 2 -59.03 -10.50 -1.62
N LYS A 3 -59.09 -10.24 -2.92
CA LYS A 3 -58.76 -11.23 -3.97
C LYS A 3 -57.30 -11.09 -4.49
N THR A 4 -56.73 -9.92 -4.40
CA THR A 4 -55.46 -9.59 -5.02
C THR A 4 -54.53 -8.82 -4.08
N ILE A 5 -53.23 -8.96 -4.27
CA ILE A 5 -52.17 -8.29 -3.54
C ILE A 5 -51.14 -7.73 -4.52
N ILE A 6 -50.63 -6.54 -4.27
CA ILE A 6 -49.52 -5.96 -5.01
C ILE A 6 -48.23 -6.51 -4.47
N LYS A 7 -47.49 -7.23 -5.32
CA LYS A 7 -46.15 -7.69 -4.99
C LYS A 7 -45.15 -6.54 -4.98
N ARG A 8 -43.99 -6.77 -4.37
CA ARG A 8 -42.91 -5.76 -4.27
C ARG A 8 -42.37 -5.28 -5.62
N ASP A 9 -42.50 -6.06 -6.67
CA ASP A 9 -42.15 -5.71 -8.06
C ASP A 9 -43.27 -4.95 -8.81
N GLY A 10 -44.31 -4.53 -8.10
CA GLY A 10 -45.45 -3.81 -8.63
C GLY A 10 -46.50 -4.69 -9.32
N ARG A 11 -46.26 -5.97 -9.52
CA ARG A 11 -47.22 -6.87 -10.17
C ARG A 11 -48.37 -7.24 -9.20
N THR A 12 -49.56 -7.30 -9.71
CA THR A 12 -50.71 -7.82 -8.98
C THR A 12 -50.72 -9.36 -9.04
N ALA A 13 -50.99 -9.99 -7.92
CA ALA A 13 -51.11 -11.44 -7.81
C ALA A 13 -52.30 -11.86 -6.92
N GLU A 14 -52.68 -13.09 -6.99
CA GLU A 14 -53.73 -13.66 -6.13
C GLU A 14 -53.31 -13.65 -4.66
N PHE A 15 -54.21 -13.26 -3.77
CA PHE A 15 -54.01 -13.21 -2.34
C PHE A 15 -54.25 -14.56 -1.72
N HIS A 16 -53.27 -15.11 -1.01
CA HIS A 16 -53.32 -16.43 -0.36
C HIS A 16 -53.15 -16.29 1.17
N PRO A 17 -54.19 -16.32 1.96
CA PRO A 17 -54.13 -16.26 3.44
C PRO A 17 -53.20 -17.28 4.07
N GLN A 18 -53.11 -18.46 3.46
CA GLN A 18 -52.28 -19.58 3.94
C GLN A 18 -50.81 -19.17 4.08
N LYS A 19 -50.30 -18.28 3.24
CA LYS A 19 -48.91 -17.78 3.32
C LYS A 19 -48.66 -16.96 4.58
N ILE A 20 -49.69 -16.30 5.12
CA ILE A 20 -49.60 -15.59 6.40
C ILE A 20 -49.45 -16.63 7.53
N ALA A 21 -50.31 -17.65 7.56
CA ALA A 21 -50.27 -18.72 8.56
C ALA A 21 -48.89 -19.44 8.54
N ASP A 22 -48.35 -19.75 7.35
CA ASP A 22 -47.06 -20.38 7.18
C ASP A 22 -45.89 -19.50 7.71
N ALA A 23 -45.98 -18.20 7.55
CA ALA A 23 -44.97 -17.28 8.04
C ALA A 23 -45.02 -17.08 9.57
N VAL A 24 -46.22 -17.02 10.13
CA VAL A 24 -46.45 -16.93 11.58
C VAL A 24 -46.03 -18.25 12.27
N GLU A 25 -46.34 -19.41 11.71
CA GLU A 25 -45.94 -20.71 12.25
C GLU A 25 -44.40 -20.83 12.32
N LYS A 26 -43.71 -20.45 11.27
CA LYS A 26 -42.22 -20.41 11.27
C LYS A 26 -41.66 -19.51 12.36
N SER A 27 -42.35 -18.39 12.65
CA SER A 27 -41.93 -17.47 13.69
C SER A 27 -42.18 -18.00 15.10
N PHE A 28 -43.24 -18.79 15.30
CA PHE A 28 -43.47 -19.57 16.53
C PHE A 28 -42.35 -20.61 16.75
N GLN A 29 -42.00 -21.36 15.71
CA GLN A 29 -40.90 -22.34 15.76
C GLN A 29 -39.56 -21.68 16.10
N ALA A 30 -39.26 -20.52 15.53
CA ALA A 30 -38.00 -19.78 15.79
C ALA A 30 -37.89 -19.29 17.24
N CYS A 31 -39.00 -19.05 17.92
CA CYS A 31 -39.03 -18.65 19.33
C CYS A 31 -39.11 -19.81 20.33
N ALA A 32 -39.06 -21.08 19.87
CA ALA A 32 -39.38 -22.26 20.67
C ALA A 32 -40.74 -22.14 21.40
N ALA A 33 -41.66 -21.36 20.84
CA ALA A 33 -43.00 -21.19 21.36
C ALA A 33 -43.82 -22.43 21.06
N MET A 34 -44.40 -23.04 22.07
CA MET A 34 -45.25 -24.22 21.92
C MET A 34 -46.64 -23.87 21.37
N GLN A 35 -46.68 -23.12 20.27
CA GLN A 35 -47.94 -22.77 19.58
C GLN A 35 -48.13 -23.70 18.38
N ASP A 36 -49.36 -24.12 18.16
CA ASP A 36 -49.72 -25.03 17.09
C ASP A 36 -50.12 -24.30 15.78
N ARG A 37 -50.29 -25.08 14.74
CA ARG A 37 -50.74 -24.59 13.43
C ARG A 37 -52.11 -23.87 13.52
N ALA A 38 -53.00 -24.33 14.40
CA ALA A 38 -54.31 -23.72 14.55
C ALA A 38 -54.23 -22.27 15.04
N THR A 39 -53.30 -21.95 15.97
CA THR A 39 -53.03 -20.60 16.45
C THR A 39 -52.48 -19.71 15.31
N ALA A 40 -51.58 -20.20 14.45
CA ALA A 40 -51.08 -19.48 13.30
C ALA A 40 -52.20 -19.16 12.26
N GLU A 41 -53.09 -20.10 12.06
CA GLU A 41 -54.27 -19.92 11.19
C GLU A 41 -55.28 -18.93 11.78
N GLN A 42 -55.45 -18.88 13.10
CA GLN A 42 -56.28 -17.89 13.76
C GLN A 42 -55.73 -16.47 13.63
N ILE A 43 -54.42 -16.28 13.80
CA ILE A 43 -53.73 -15.00 13.54
C ILE A 43 -53.94 -14.59 12.07
N ALA A 44 -53.71 -15.49 11.12
CA ALA A 44 -53.94 -15.23 9.71
C ALA A 44 -55.39 -14.82 9.40
N ALA A 45 -56.36 -15.46 10.03
CA ALA A 45 -57.78 -15.13 9.89
C ALA A 45 -58.08 -13.70 10.42
N THR A 46 -57.52 -13.34 11.58
CA THR A 46 -57.64 -11.97 12.13
C THR A 46 -57.03 -10.90 11.22
N VAL A 47 -55.86 -11.18 10.61
CA VAL A 47 -55.23 -10.29 9.63
C VAL A 47 -56.13 -10.11 8.40
N VAL A 48 -56.74 -11.20 7.91
CA VAL A 48 -57.69 -11.14 6.78
C VAL A 48 -58.91 -10.31 7.13
N GLU A 49 -59.49 -10.47 8.33
CA GLU A 49 -60.62 -9.69 8.82
C GLU A 49 -60.27 -8.17 8.89
N LYS A 50 -59.09 -7.81 9.40
CA LYS A 50 -58.58 -6.43 9.41
C LYS A 50 -58.41 -5.88 8.00
N LEU A 51 -57.94 -6.64 7.06
CA LEU A 51 -57.84 -6.23 5.65
C LEU A 51 -59.21 -5.98 5.02
N GLU A 52 -60.21 -6.84 5.33
CA GLU A 52 -61.55 -6.70 4.82
C GLU A 52 -62.34 -5.54 5.48
N SER A 53 -62.00 -5.18 6.70
CA SER A 53 -62.54 -4.02 7.40
C SER A 53 -61.94 -2.67 6.96
N GLY A 54 -60.97 -2.69 6.04
CA GLY A 54 -60.39 -1.49 5.47
C GLY A 54 -59.15 -0.95 6.20
N ALA A 55 -58.43 -1.79 6.95
CA ALA A 55 -57.17 -1.41 7.61
C ALA A 55 -56.10 -0.92 6.62
N ILE A 56 -56.22 -1.28 5.33
CA ILE A 56 -55.37 -0.79 4.25
C ILE A 56 -56.30 -0.26 3.14
N GLU A 57 -56.17 1.02 2.74
CA GLU A 57 -56.93 1.60 1.64
C GLU A 57 -56.46 1.03 0.28
N GLY A 58 -57.40 0.60 -0.56
CA GLY A 58 -57.13 0.07 -1.90
C GLY A 58 -56.61 -1.40 -1.90
N THR A 59 -55.84 -1.76 -2.92
CA THR A 59 -55.28 -3.11 -3.02
C THR A 59 -54.06 -3.25 -2.07
N PRO A 60 -54.11 -4.18 -1.11
CA PRO A 60 -53.01 -4.30 -0.14
C PRO A 60 -51.67 -4.68 -0.80
N THR A 61 -50.60 -4.11 -0.30
CA THR A 61 -49.23 -4.48 -0.67
C THR A 61 -48.70 -5.61 0.25
N VAL A 62 -47.69 -6.35 -0.19
CA VAL A 62 -47.05 -7.37 0.65
C VAL A 62 -46.52 -6.75 1.93
N GLU A 63 -45.94 -5.55 1.87
CA GLU A 63 -45.42 -4.84 3.05
C GLU A 63 -46.53 -4.46 4.03
N GLY A 64 -47.63 -3.86 3.56
CA GLY A 64 -48.73 -3.50 4.41
C GLY A 64 -49.41 -4.71 5.08
N VAL A 65 -49.50 -5.86 4.38
CA VAL A 65 -49.97 -7.10 5.00
C VAL A 65 -48.98 -7.59 6.09
N GLN A 66 -47.68 -7.47 5.89
CA GLN A 66 -46.68 -7.85 6.89
C GLN A 66 -46.73 -6.94 8.12
N ASP A 67 -46.90 -5.62 7.94
CA ASP A 67 -47.10 -4.68 9.03
C ASP A 67 -48.34 -5.06 9.87
N LEU A 68 -49.42 -5.43 9.22
CA LEU A 68 -50.62 -5.87 9.89
C LEU A 68 -50.47 -7.18 10.64
N VAL A 69 -49.63 -8.11 10.15
CA VAL A 69 -49.26 -9.34 10.87
C VAL A 69 -48.47 -9.00 12.13
N GLU A 70 -47.52 -8.08 12.07
CA GLU A 70 -46.72 -7.63 13.23
C GLU A 70 -47.64 -7.03 14.32
N GLU A 71 -48.56 -6.12 13.95
CA GLU A 71 -49.52 -5.54 14.86
C GLU A 71 -50.42 -6.59 15.49
N THR A 72 -50.95 -7.51 14.67
CA THR A 72 -51.86 -8.56 15.14
C THR A 72 -51.17 -9.51 16.12
N LEU A 73 -49.88 -9.86 15.88
CA LEU A 73 -49.12 -10.67 16.81
C LEU A 73 -48.87 -9.97 18.17
N ILE A 74 -48.65 -8.66 18.14
CA ILE A 74 -48.46 -7.84 19.35
C ILE A 74 -49.75 -7.74 20.13
N GLU A 75 -50.85 -7.40 19.47
CA GLU A 75 -52.21 -7.27 20.08
C GLU A 75 -52.68 -8.59 20.65
N SER A 76 -52.36 -9.68 20.01
CA SER A 76 -52.70 -11.06 20.49
C SER A 76 -51.80 -11.56 21.63
N GLY A 77 -50.83 -10.72 22.11
CA GLY A 77 -49.96 -11.06 23.23
C GLY A 77 -48.71 -11.88 22.84
N PHE A 78 -48.49 -12.15 21.55
CA PHE A 78 -47.36 -12.93 21.06
C PHE A 78 -46.12 -12.04 20.79
N VAL A 79 -45.73 -11.21 21.78
CA VAL A 79 -44.68 -10.20 21.63
C VAL A 79 -43.32 -10.79 21.21
N GLN A 80 -42.92 -11.94 21.75
CA GLN A 80 -41.66 -12.60 21.37
C GLN A 80 -41.70 -13.11 19.92
N THR A 81 -42.84 -13.65 19.50
CA THR A 81 -43.05 -14.09 18.11
C THR A 81 -43.08 -12.90 17.15
N ALA A 82 -43.72 -11.79 17.53
CA ALA A 82 -43.68 -10.55 16.74
C ALA A 82 -42.25 -10.06 16.55
N LYS A 83 -41.46 -10.07 17.62
CA LYS A 83 -40.01 -9.70 17.53
C LYS A 83 -39.25 -10.62 16.58
N ALA A 84 -39.45 -11.93 16.65
CA ALA A 84 -38.81 -12.88 15.74
C ALA A 84 -39.28 -12.68 14.29
N TYR A 85 -40.56 -12.40 14.07
CA TYR A 85 -41.13 -12.11 12.76
C TYR A 85 -40.52 -10.85 12.15
N ILE A 86 -40.44 -9.76 12.92
CA ILE A 86 -39.81 -8.47 12.50
C ILE A 86 -38.35 -8.69 12.14
N LEU A 87 -37.56 -9.39 12.99
CA LEU A 87 -36.16 -9.66 12.71
C LEU A 87 -35.97 -10.52 11.46
N TYR A 88 -36.77 -11.56 11.29
CA TYR A 88 -36.76 -12.40 10.10
C TYR A 88 -37.11 -11.61 8.83
N ARG A 89 -38.14 -10.76 8.89
CA ARG A 89 -38.53 -9.87 7.78
C ARG A 89 -37.42 -8.91 7.42
N ALA A 90 -36.79 -8.27 8.42
CA ALA A 90 -35.67 -7.35 8.23
C ALA A 90 -34.49 -8.05 7.55
N GLU A 91 -34.16 -9.26 8.01
CA GLU A 91 -33.07 -10.06 7.42
C GLU A 91 -33.36 -10.46 5.96
N ARG A 92 -34.60 -10.92 5.69
CA ARG A 92 -35.04 -11.24 4.31
C ARG A 92 -35.05 -10.04 3.38
N SER A 93 -35.41 -8.87 3.88
CA SER A 93 -35.33 -7.61 3.10
C SER A 93 -33.87 -7.25 2.84
N ARG A 94 -33.02 -7.33 3.85
CA ARG A 94 -31.57 -7.09 3.73
C ARG A 94 -30.93 -7.99 2.65
N VAL A 95 -31.19 -9.29 2.69
CA VAL A 95 -30.66 -10.27 1.71
C VAL A 95 -31.14 -9.94 0.28
N ARG A 96 -32.41 -9.55 0.11
CA ARG A 96 -32.92 -9.16 -1.22
C ARG A 96 -32.30 -7.87 -1.73
N ASP A 97 -32.17 -6.86 -0.88
CA ASP A 97 -31.59 -5.58 -1.24
C ASP A 97 -30.11 -5.73 -1.68
N VAL A 98 -29.39 -6.62 -1.00
CA VAL A 98 -28.01 -6.91 -1.35
C VAL A 98 -27.90 -7.70 -2.66
N ASN A 99 -28.75 -8.74 -2.85
CA ASN A 99 -28.79 -9.46 -4.12
C ASN A 99 -29.16 -8.55 -5.29
N SER A 100 -30.07 -7.61 -5.09
CA SER A 100 -30.42 -6.60 -6.11
C SER A 100 -29.23 -5.66 -6.40
N ARG A 101 -28.51 -5.22 -5.36
CA ARG A 101 -27.30 -4.41 -5.51
C ARG A 101 -26.18 -5.17 -6.21
N LEU A 102 -25.91 -6.42 -5.84
CA LEU A 102 -24.88 -7.22 -6.49
C LEU A 102 -25.14 -7.35 -7.99
N ILE A 103 -26.37 -7.68 -8.37
CA ILE A 103 -26.76 -7.81 -9.79
C ILE A 103 -26.58 -6.47 -10.52
N GLN A 104 -26.95 -5.35 -9.91
CA GLN A 104 -26.75 -4.03 -10.50
C GLN A 104 -25.26 -3.71 -10.63
N THR A 105 -24.45 -3.96 -9.59
CA THR A 105 -23.00 -3.81 -9.59
C THR A 105 -22.35 -4.62 -10.72
N LEU A 106 -22.72 -5.90 -10.87
CA LEU A 106 -22.19 -6.75 -11.93
C LEU A 106 -22.56 -6.27 -13.34
N LYS A 107 -23.78 -5.71 -13.51
CA LYS A 107 -24.18 -5.06 -14.77
C LYS A 107 -23.33 -3.83 -15.07
N ASP A 108 -23.10 -2.97 -14.07
CA ASP A 108 -22.28 -1.77 -14.24
C ASP A 108 -20.84 -2.15 -14.60
N ILE A 109 -20.25 -3.15 -13.94
CA ILE A 109 -18.93 -3.67 -14.31
C ILE A 109 -18.90 -4.22 -15.74
N THR A 110 -19.96 -4.90 -16.17
CA THR A 110 -20.04 -5.56 -17.47
C THR A 110 -20.17 -4.55 -18.62
N PHE A 111 -21.00 -3.52 -18.45
CA PHE A 111 -21.48 -2.69 -19.56
C PHE A 111 -20.99 -1.25 -19.53
N SER A 112 -20.43 -0.75 -18.42
CA SER A 112 -19.82 0.57 -18.35
C SER A 112 -18.33 0.52 -18.64
N LYS A 113 -17.80 1.55 -19.34
CA LYS A 113 -16.35 1.71 -19.50
C LYS A 113 -15.72 2.15 -18.16
N ALA A 114 -14.43 1.87 -17.96
CA ALA A 114 -13.71 2.32 -16.75
C ALA A 114 -13.72 3.85 -16.62
N ALA A 115 -13.63 4.57 -17.72
CA ALA A 115 -13.70 6.04 -17.73
C ALA A 115 -15.04 6.59 -17.18
N ASP A 116 -16.12 5.84 -17.30
CA ASP A 116 -17.47 6.22 -16.89
C ASP A 116 -17.91 5.59 -15.55
N SER A 117 -17.04 4.81 -14.89
CA SER A 117 -17.36 4.05 -13.67
C SER A 117 -16.32 4.26 -12.59
N ASP A 118 -16.68 5.01 -11.56
CA ASP A 118 -15.85 5.26 -10.38
C ASP A 118 -15.46 3.96 -9.66
N MET A 119 -16.36 2.98 -9.67
CA MET A 119 -16.14 1.64 -9.12
C MET A 119 -15.03 0.88 -9.87
N LYS A 120 -14.96 1.00 -11.19
CA LYS A 120 -13.89 0.39 -12.00
C LYS A 120 -12.52 1.05 -11.78
N ARG A 121 -12.50 2.31 -11.29
CA ARG A 121 -11.30 3.10 -10.98
C ARG A 121 -10.99 3.18 -9.48
N GLU A 122 -11.58 2.32 -8.67
CA GLU A 122 -11.32 2.25 -7.22
C GLU A 122 -9.84 1.98 -6.89
N ASN A 123 -9.18 1.19 -7.76
CA ASN A 123 -7.73 0.93 -7.72
C ASN A 123 -7.13 1.27 -9.09
N ALA A 124 -6.37 2.35 -9.16
CA ALA A 124 -5.78 2.85 -10.40
C ALA A 124 -4.74 1.91 -11.02
N ASN A 125 -4.19 0.97 -10.24
CA ASN A 125 -3.24 -0.03 -10.73
C ASN A 125 -3.89 -1.23 -11.45
N ILE A 126 -5.22 -1.32 -11.46
CA ILE A 126 -5.97 -2.38 -12.14
C ILE A 126 -6.70 -1.78 -13.34
N ASP A 127 -6.46 -2.34 -14.53
CA ASP A 127 -7.25 -2.00 -15.71
C ASP A 127 -8.51 -2.88 -15.77
N ALA A 128 -9.62 -2.33 -15.28
CA ALA A 128 -10.90 -3.05 -15.19
C ALA A 128 -11.66 -3.19 -16.52
N ASP A 129 -11.14 -2.67 -17.64
CA ASP A 129 -11.67 -2.91 -18.98
C ASP A 129 -11.03 -4.13 -19.66
N THR A 130 -9.92 -4.63 -19.14
CA THR A 130 -9.34 -5.90 -19.58
C THR A 130 -10.17 -7.10 -19.07
N ALA A 131 -10.10 -8.24 -19.79
CA ALA A 131 -10.82 -9.45 -19.42
C ALA A 131 -10.49 -9.90 -17.99
N MET A 132 -9.21 -9.94 -17.61
CA MET A 132 -8.79 -10.37 -16.27
C MET A 132 -9.07 -9.32 -15.21
N GLY A 133 -8.95 -8.04 -15.54
CA GLY A 133 -9.34 -6.94 -14.63
C GLY A 133 -10.84 -6.96 -14.32
N THR A 134 -11.68 -7.21 -15.34
CA THR A 134 -13.14 -7.41 -15.17
C THR A 134 -13.43 -8.61 -14.26
N MET A 135 -12.78 -9.76 -14.49
CA MET A 135 -12.93 -10.96 -13.66
C MET A 135 -12.50 -10.72 -12.20
N LEU A 136 -11.37 -10.04 -12.00
CA LEU A 136 -10.92 -9.66 -10.66
C LEU A 136 -11.95 -8.75 -9.96
N LYS A 137 -12.54 -7.81 -10.70
CA LYS A 137 -13.55 -6.90 -10.17
C LYS A 137 -14.86 -7.62 -9.82
N TYR A 138 -15.30 -8.60 -10.60
CA TYR A 138 -16.43 -9.47 -10.23
C TYR A 138 -16.16 -10.21 -8.92
N GLY A 139 -14.98 -10.80 -8.77
CA GLY A 139 -14.58 -11.50 -7.55
C GLY A 139 -14.56 -10.55 -6.35
N SER A 140 -13.92 -9.39 -6.49
CA SER A 140 -13.81 -8.36 -5.46
C SER A 140 -15.18 -7.91 -4.95
N GLU A 141 -16.07 -7.46 -5.83
CA GLU A 141 -17.39 -6.95 -5.43
C GLU A 141 -18.31 -8.05 -4.85
N SER A 142 -18.22 -9.27 -5.37
CA SER A 142 -18.94 -10.41 -4.80
C SER A 142 -18.45 -10.77 -3.40
N ALA A 143 -17.13 -10.76 -3.20
CA ALA A 143 -16.51 -11.05 -1.90
C ALA A 143 -16.86 -9.98 -0.86
N LYS A 144 -16.76 -8.68 -1.20
CA LYS A 144 -17.16 -7.57 -0.32
C LYS A 144 -18.60 -7.76 0.21
N GLN A 145 -19.54 -8.05 -0.68
CA GLN A 145 -20.92 -8.24 -0.29
C GLN A 145 -21.14 -9.51 0.55
N PHE A 146 -20.46 -10.62 0.21
CA PHE A 146 -20.52 -11.83 1.00
C PHE A 146 -19.98 -11.60 2.42
N TYR A 147 -18.84 -10.96 2.56
CA TYR A 147 -18.25 -10.70 3.88
C TYR A 147 -19.09 -9.74 4.71
N GLU A 148 -19.62 -8.68 4.11
CA GLU A 148 -20.51 -7.74 4.79
C GLU A 148 -21.78 -8.42 5.35
N MET A 149 -22.31 -9.41 4.61
CA MET A 149 -23.55 -10.09 5.00
C MET A 149 -23.35 -11.25 5.98
N CYS A 150 -22.28 -12.03 5.77
CA CYS A 150 -22.19 -13.38 6.33
C CYS A 150 -21.03 -13.57 7.29
N VAL A 151 -20.02 -12.71 7.28
CA VAL A 151 -18.76 -12.93 7.99
C VAL A 151 -18.50 -11.85 9.04
N ILE A 152 -18.58 -10.59 8.64
CA ILE A 152 -18.27 -9.44 9.51
C ILE A 152 -19.39 -9.25 10.52
N ASP A 153 -19.03 -9.01 11.80
CA ASP A 153 -20.02 -8.68 12.84
C ASP A 153 -20.96 -7.55 12.36
N PRO A 154 -22.29 -7.72 12.51
CA PRO A 154 -23.27 -6.75 12.03
C PRO A 154 -23.04 -5.31 12.49
N ARG A 155 -22.41 -5.09 13.65
CA ARG A 155 -22.06 -3.76 14.17
C ARG A 155 -20.99 -3.10 13.31
N PHE A 156 -19.95 -3.84 12.91
CA PHE A 156 -18.87 -3.35 12.08
C PHE A 156 -19.31 -3.17 10.63
N ALA A 157 -20.05 -4.14 10.10
CA ALA A 157 -20.66 -4.07 8.77
C ALA A 157 -21.59 -2.85 8.65
N LYS A 158 -22.42 -2.57 9.66
CA LYS A 158 -23.27 -1.40 9.72
C LYS A 158 -22.47 -0.09 9.71
N ALA A 159 -21.47 0.01 10.59
CA ALA A 159 -20.63 1.21 10.68
C ALA A 159 -19.88 1.49 9.36
N HIS A 160 -19.39 0.43 8.69
CA HIS A 160 -18.78 0.54 7.36
C HIS A 160 -19.79 1.01 6.31
N ARG A 161 -20.95 0.37 6.25
CA ARG A 161 -22.03 0.70 5.28
C ARG A 161 -22.56 2.11 5.47
N GLU A 162 -22.70 2.57 6.71
CA GLU A 162 -23.18 3.91 7.03
C GLU A 162 -22.09 4.99 6.86
N GLY A 163 -20.82 4.61 6.68
CA GLY A 163 -19.69 5.49 6.45
C GLY A 163 -19.11 6.14 7.71
N ASP A 164 -19.36 5.58 8.89
CA ASP A 164 -18.69 5.98 10.13
C ASP A 164 -17.22 5.52 10.13
N ILE A 165 -16.97 4.35 9.52
CA ILE A 165 -15.65 3.77 9.31
C ILE A 165 -15.54 3.24 7.87
N HIS A 166 -14.30 2.92 7.47
CA HIS A 166 -14.03 2.19 6.23
C HIS A 166 -13.07 1.05 6.52
N ILE A 167 -13.56 -0.19 6.38
CA ILE A 167 -12.73 -1.40 6.40
C ILE A 167 -12.05 -1.50 5.05
N HIS A 168 -10.72 -1.38 5.03
CA HIS A 168 -9.94 -1.46 3.79
C HIS A 168 -9.80 -2.89 3.30
N ASP A 169 -9.70 -3.04 1.98
CA ASP A 169 -9.47 -4.33 1.31
C ASP A 169 -10.43 -5.42 1.82
N MET A 170 -11.72 -5.05 1.88
CA MET A 170 -12.75 -5.92 2.43
C MET A 170 -12.97 -7.17 1.56
N ASP A 171 -12.65 -7.11 0.28
CA ASP A 171 -12.63 -8.26 -0.63
C ASP A 171 -11.59 -9.34 -0.24
N PHE A 172 -10.55 -8.95 0.48
CA PHE A 172 -9.54 -9.84 1.04
C PHE A 172 -9.72 -10.12 2.55
N TYR A 173 -10.87 -9.79 3.13
CA TYR A 173 -11.10 -9.80 4.58
C TYR A 173 -10.66 -11.09 5.25
N THR A 174 -11.01 -12.24 4.67
CA THR A 174 -10.65 -13.55 5.20
C THR A 174 -9.45 -14.18 4.50
N LEU A 175 -8.97 -13.62 3.39
CA LEU A 175 -8.05 -14.30 2.49
C LEU A 175 -6.59 -14.08 2.85
N THR A 176 -6.16 -12.82 2.95
CA THR A 176 -4.75 -12.45 3.04
C THR A 176 -4.52 -11.30 4.02
N THR A 177 -3.27 -11.13 4.47
CA THR A 177 -2.77 -9.93 5.15
C THR A 177 -2.43 -8.85 4.13
N THR A 178 -2.10 -7.62 4.59
CA THR A 178 -1.92 -6.48 3.70
C THR A 178 -0.56 -6.50 2.99
N CYS A 179 0.56 -6.40 3.72
CA CYS A 179 1.89 -6.18 3.15
C CYS A 179 3.00 -6.72 4.06
N CYS A 180 4.21 -6.85 3.49
CA CYS A 180 5.39 -7.35 4.20
C CYS A 180 6.67 -6.67 3.71
N GLN A 181 7.67 -6.59 4.59
CA GLN A 181 9.06 -6.21 4.30
C GLN A 181 9.89 -7.46 4.01
N ILE A 182 10.19 -7.70 2.74
CA ILE A 182 10.97 -8.84 2.27
C ILE A 182 12.45 -8.54 2.52
N GLU A 183 13.16 -9.46 3.15
CA GLU A 183 14.62 -9.44 3.31
C GLU A 183 15.26 -10.35 2.27
N LEU A 184 15.95 -9.77 1.28
CA LEU A 184 16.56 -10.54 0.19
C LEU A 184 17.73 -11.38 0.64
N ARG A 185 18.57 -10.88 1.56
CA ARG A 185 19.71 -11.61 2.09
C ARG A 185 19.31 -12.94 2.72
N LYS A 186 18.24 -12.92 3.54
CA LYS A 186 17.68 -14.12 4.16
C LYS A 186 17.06 -15.04 3.12
N LEU A 187 16.20 -14.50 2.26
CA LEU A 187 15.43 -15.28 1.31
C LEU A 187 16.28 -16.01 0.28
N PHE A 188 17.37 -15.36 -0.19
CA PHE A 188 18.20 -15.94 -1.26
C PHE A 188 19.21 -16.97 -0.76
N LYS A 189 19.51 -16.97 0.54
CA LYS A 189 20.46 -17.91 1.14
C LYS A 189 19.94 -19.36 1.02
N GLY A 190 20.61 -20.15 0.21
CA GLY A 190 20.22 -21.54 -0.07
C GLY A 190 19.11 -21.69 -1.13
N GLY A 191 18.56 -20.57 -1.60
CA GLY A 191 17.48 -20.55 -2.59
C GLY A 191 16.07 -20.68 -1.98
N PHE A 192 15.04 -20.62 -2.83
CA PHE A 192 13.63 -20.67 -2.42
C PHE A 192 12.76 -21.32 -3.49
N SER A 193 11.49 -21.62 -3.16
CA SER A 193 10.50 -22.20 -4.08
C SER A 193 9.31 -21.26 -4.28
N THR A 194 8.76 -21.25 -5.49
CA THR A 194 7.51 -20.55 -5.82
C THR A 194 6.33 -21.52 -6.07
N GLY A 195 6.50 -22.80 -5.68
CA GLY A 195 5.48 -23.83 -5.77
C GLY A 195 5.87 -25.06 -6.61
N HIS A 196 6.77 -24.94 -7.59
CA HIS A 196 7.26 -26.06 -8.39
C HIS A 196 8.79 -26.04 -8.51
N GLY A 197 9.45 -26.94 -7.75
CA GLY A 197 10.89 -27.01 -7.67
C GLY A 197 11.51 -25.89 -6.81
N VAL A 198 12.83 -25.90 -6.72
CA VAL A 198 13.62 -24.94 -5.95
C VAL A 198 14.50 -24.12 -6.89
N LEU A 199 14.40 -22.79 -6.76
CA LEU A 199 15.34 -21.85 -7.37
C LEU A 199 16.59 -21.83 -6.49
N ARG A 200 17.75 -22.16 -7.08
CA ARG A 200 19.03 -22.14 -6.36
C ARG A 200 19.39 -20.73 -5.91
N GLU A 201 20.26 -20.63 -4.93
CA GLU A 201 20.89 -19.37 -4.56
C GLU A 201 21.52 -18.68 -5.79
N PRO A 202 21.24 -17.39 -6.04
CA PRO A 202 21.78 -16.68 -7.20
C PRO A 202 23.31 -16.50 -7.09
N ASN A 203 23.97 -16.45 -8.22
CA ASN A 203 25.43 -16.43 -8.32
C ASN A 203 26.00 -15.21 -9.07
N ASP A 204 25.16 -14.33 -9.57
CA ASP A 204 25.53 -13.05 -10.19
C ASP A 204 24.43 -12.01 -10.05
N ILE A 205 24.76 -10.73 -10.29
CA ILE A 205 23.82 -9.61 -10.11
C ILE A 205 22.56 -9.73 -10.99
N SER A 206 22.67 -10.30 -12.19
CA SER A 206 21.52 -10.49 -13.07
C SER A 206 20.53 -11.51 -12.49
N SER A 207 21.05 -12.60 -11.93
CA SER A 207 20.24 -13.60 -11.22
C SER A 207 19.63 -13.03 -9.94
N TYR A 208 20.38 -12.20 -9.17
CA TYR A 208 19.86 -11.52 -7.99
C TYR A 208 18.68 -10.61 -8.33
N ALA A 209 18.81 -9.78 -9.35
CA ALA A 209 17.74 -8.88 -9.81
C ALA A 209 16.51 -9.65 -10.31
N ALA A 210 16.72 -10.73 -11.09
CA ALA A 210 15.62 -11.58 -11.58
C ALA A 210 14.89 -12.27 -10.42
N LEU A 211 15.59 -12.82 -9.44
CA LEU A 211 14.98 -13.47 -8.28
C LEU A 211 14.29 -12.47 -7.35
N ALA A 212 14.75 -11.22 -7.26
CA ALA A 212 14.06 -10.16 -6.53
C ALA A 212 12.68 -9.86 -7.16
N CYS A 213 12.60 -9.78 -8.48
CA CYS A 213 11.31 -9.65 -9.17
C CYS A 213 10.39 -10.84 -8.91
N ILE A 214 10.91 -12.07 -8.98
CA ILE A 214 10.14 -13.29 -8.70
C ILE A 214 9.64 -13.31 -7.25
N ALA A 215 10.47 -12.92 -6.29
CA ALA A 215 10.09 -12.84 -4.88
C ALA A 215 8.93 -11.86 -4.65
N ILE A 216 9.01 -10.65 -5.22
CA ILE A 216 7.97 -9.63 -5.14
C ILE A 216 6.66 -10.16 -5.76
N GLN A 217 6.72 -10.74 -6.96
CA GLN A 217 5.54 -11.25 -7.66
C GLN A 217 4.90 -12.44 -6.93
N SER A 218 5.71 -13.35 -6.39
CA SER A 218 5.22 -14.51 -5.67
C SER A 218 4.56 -14.10 -4.34
N ASN A 219 5.17 -13.17 -3.61
CA ASN A 219 4.61 -12.68 -2.35
C ASN A 219 3.30 -11.91 -2.57
N GLN A 220 3.14 -11.24 -3.70
CA GLN A 220 1.90 -10.54 -4.03
C GLN A 220 0.69 -11.47 -4.25
N ASN A 221 0.90 -12.75 -4.48
CA ASN A 221 -0.19 -13.72 -4.54
C ASN A 221 -0.68 -14.12 -3.13
N ASP A 222 0.16 -13.97 -2.12
CA ASP A 222 -0.15 -14.31 -0.73
C ASP A 222 -0.60 -13.10 0.11
N GLN A 223 -0.49 -11.87 -0.44
CA GLN A 223 -0.89 -10.62 0.21
C GLN A 223 -1.57 -9.67 -0.76
N HIS A 224 -2.46 -8.79 -0.27
CA HIS A 224 -3.24 -7.90 -1.13
C HIS A 224 -2.63 -6.50 -1.33
N GLY A 225 -1.79 -6.02 -0.42
CA GLY A 225 -1.18 -4.70 -0.48
C GLY A 225 0.17 -4.66 -1.19
N GLY A 226 0.96 -3.64 -0.91
CA GLY A 226 2.28 -3.43 -1.50
C GLY A 226 3.34 -4.37 -0.95
N GLN A 227 4.19 -4.87 -1.82
CA GLN A 227 5.33 -5.72 -1.47
C GLN A 227 6.58 -4.85 -1.40
N SER A 228 7.33 -4.91 -0.31
CA SER A 228 8.50 -4.08 -0.09
C SER A 228 9.76 -4.89 0.13
N VAL A 229 10.86 -4.45 -0.44
CA VAL A 229 12.20 -4.94 -0.11
C VAL A 229 12.85 -3.93 0.83
N CYS A 230 13.22 -4.36 2.04
CA CYS A 230 13.78 -3.48 3.07
C CYS A 230 15.30 -3.33 3.00
N ASP A 231 15.99 -4.28 2.38
CA ASP A 231 17.45 -4.38 2.31
C ASP A 231 17.96 -4.41 0.85
N PHE A 232 17.37 -3.60 -0.03
CA PHE A 232 17.59 -3.70 -1.48
C PHE A 232 19.06 -3.51 -1.86
N ASP A 233 19.73 -2.49 -1.35
CA ASP A 233 21.15 -2.23 -1.56
C ASP A 233 22.02 -3.34 -0.97
N TYR A 234 21.84 -3.68 0.30
CA TYR A 234 22.56 -4.76 0.98
C TYR A 234 22.34 -6.14 0.33
N GLY A 235 21.09 -6.43 -0.03
CA GLY A 235 20.70 -7.71 -0.63
C GLY A 235 21.33 -7.93 -1.99
N LEU A 236 21.32 -6.91 -2.84
CA LEU A 236 21.88 -6.99 -4.19
C LEU A 236 23.39 -6.80 -4.23
N ALA A 237 24.00 -6.14 -3.23
CA ALA A 237 25.46 -6.01 -3.09
C ALA A 237 26.18 -7.36 -3.11
N VAL A 238 25.58 -8.39 -2.50
CA VAL A 238 26.09 -9.76 -2.55
C VAL A 238 26.22 -10.26 -4.00
N GLY A 239 25.22 -9.95 -4.85
CA GLY A 239 25.25 -10.30 -6.28
C GLY A 239 26.32 -9.56 -7.05
N VAL A 240 26.57 -8.29 -6.71
CA VAL A 240 27.65 -7.47 -7.30
C VAL A 240 29.01 -8.09 -6.95
N GLY A 241 29.25 -8.43 -5.67
CA GLY A 241 30.49 -9.06 -5.22
C GLY A 241 30.76 -10.39 -5.91
N LYS A 242 29.74 -11.28 -6.02
CA LYS A 242 29.86 -12.55 -6.77
C LYS A 242 30.16 -12.32 -8.25
N THR A 243 29.56 -11.29 -8.86
CA THR A 243 29.81 -10.92 -10.26
C THR A 243 31.24 -10.43 -10.45
N TYR A 244 31.73 -9.55 -9.56
CA TYR A 244 33.07 -9.03 -9.61
C TYR A 244 34.10 -10.15 -9.48
N ARG A 245 33.97 -11.03 -8.48
CA ARG A 245 34.86 -12.19 -8.29
C ARG A 245 34.94 -13.05 -9.54
N ARG A 246 33.83 -13.36 -10.17
CA ARG A 246 33.74 -14.12 -11.43
C ARG A 246 34.45 -13.41 -12.58
N LEU A 247 34.23 -12.11 -12.72
CA LEU A 247 34.81 -11.30 -13.81
C LEU A 247 36.32 -11.06 -13.56
N PHE A 248 36.73 -10.83 -12.34
CA PHE A 248 38.16 -10.73 -11.98
C PHE A 248 38.92 -12.00 -12.40
N LYS A 249 38.39 -13.16 -12.05
CA LYS A 249 38.96 -14.45 -12.46
C LYS A 249 39.04 -14.58 -13.98
N LYS A 250 37.99 -14.23 -14.70
CA LYS A 250 37.96 -14.22 -16.17
C LYS A 250 39.04 -13.31 -16.76
N HIS A 251 39.16 -12.09 -16.24
CA HIS A 251 40.13 -11.12 -16.76
C HIS A 251 41.57 -11.42 -16.36
N VAL A 252 41.80 -12.12 -15.26
CA VAL A 252 43.14 -12.68 -14.96
C VAL A 252 43.54 -13.70 -16.03
N ALA A 253 42.63 -14.65 -16.38
CA ALA A 253 42.90 -15.63 -17.44
C ALA A 253 43.14 -14.95 -18.80
N GLU A 254 42.27 -14.01 -19.21
CA GLU A 254 42.45 -13.24 -20.44
C GLU A 254 43.80 -12.48 -20.48
N ALA A 255 44.20 -11.89 -19.37
CA ALA A 255 45.49 -11.17 -19.29
C ALA A 255 46.69 -12.10 -19.32
N VAL A 256 46.58 -13.27 -18.71
CA VAL A 256 47.62 -14.33 -18.75
C VAL A 256 47.80 -14.82 -20.20
N ASP A 257 46.69 -15.11 -20.92
CA ASP A 257 46.71 -15.47 -22.35
C ASP A 257 47.36 -14.40 -23.22
N LEU A 258 47.02 -13.15 -23.01
CA LEU A 258 47.49 -12.03 -23.82
C LEU A 258 48.93 -11.58 -23.55
N LEU A 259 49.41 -11.76 -22.31
CA LEU A 259 50.65 -11.15 -21.85
C LEU A 259 51.76 -12.17 -21.48
N THR A 260 51.45 -13.48 -21.54
CA THR A 260 52.34 -14.57 -21.15
C THR A 260 52.29 -15.73 -22.13
N ASP A 261 53.29 -16.66 -22.04
CA ASP A 261 53.32 -17.87 -22.85
C ASP A 261 52.76 -19.10 -22.08
N ILE A 262 51.97 -18.91 -21.03
CA ILE A 262 51.37 -20.00 -20.23
C ILE A 262 50.31 -20.71 -21.07
N ALA A 263 50.51 -22.02 -21.26
CA ALA A 263 49.58 -22.88 -21.98
C ALA A 263 48.38 -23.24 -21.10
N ASP A 264 47.22 -23.11 -21.19
CA ASP A 264 46.06 -23.34 -20.31
C ASP A 264 45.91 -22.25 -19.26
N ASP A 265 45.85 -21.02 -19.74
CA ASP A 265 45.67 -19.79 -19.02
C ASP A 265 44.45 -19.81 -18.06
N ARG A 266 43.36 -20.45 -18.47
CA ARG A 266 42.12 -20.53 -17.70
C ARG A 266 42.29 -21.43 -16.46
N THR A 267 42.78 -22.65 -16.62
CA THR A 267 43.03 -23.57 -15.49
C THR A 267 44.07 -22.99 -14.55
N PHE A 268 45.15 -22.41 -15.10
CA PHE A 268 46.16 -21.73 -14.29
C PHE A 268 45.57 -20.60 -13.45
N ALA A 269 44.75 -19.70 -14.03
CA ALA A 269 44.12 -18.62 -13.28
C ALA A 269 43.10 -19.14 -12.26
N GLU A 270 42.38 -20.21 -12.58
CA GLU A 270 41.42 -20.85 -11.67
C GLU A 270 42.11 -21.44 -10.45
N ASP A 271 43.20 -22.21 -10.64
CA ASP A 271 43.95 -22.83 -9.57
C ASP A 271 44.70 -21.80 -8.72
N LEU A 272 45.31 -20.79 -9.37
CA LEU A 272 45.98 -19.70 -8.67
C LEU A 272 45.01 -18.97 -7.71
N LEU A 273 43.87 -18.52 -8.23
CA LEU A 273 42.93 -17.75 -7.40
C LEU A 273 42.29 -18.61 -6.31
N ALA A 274 41.98 -19.89 -6.57
CA ALA A 274 41.47 -20.81 -5.56
C ALA A 274 42.48 -21.03 -4.42
N ARG A 275 43.79 -21.15 -4.76
CA ARG A 275 44.90 -21.26 -3.78
C ARG A 275 45.00 -19.97 -2.95
N VAL A 276 45.05 -18.80 -3.59
CA VAL A 276 45.18 -17.51 -2.90
C VAL A 276 43.97 -17.27 -1.98
N GLU A 277 42.75 -17.56 -2.43
CA GLU A 277 41.55 -17.47 -1.61
C GLU A 277 41.62 -18.37 -0.37
N SER A 278 42.18 -19.58 -0.51
CA SER A 278 42.36 -20.51 0.60
C SER A 278 43.43 -20.04 1.58
N GLU A 279 44.51 -19.45 1.10
CA GLU A 279 45.65 -18.99 1.90
C GLU A 279 45.37 -17.72 2.67
N THR A 280 44.71 -16.73 2.02
CA THR A 280 44.40 -15.43 2.61
C THR A 280 43.07 -15.42 3.38
N GLY A 281 42.16 -16.35 3.09
CA GLY A 281 40.82 -16.35 3.63
C GLY A 281 39.92 -15.23 3.07
N THR A 282 40.42 -14.49 2.06
CA THR A 282 39.72 -13.39 1.38
C THR A 282 39.45 -13.72 -0.09
N VAL A 283 38.55 -12.97 -0.73
CA VAL A 283 38.20 -13.14 -2.13
C VAL A 283 38.35 -11.82 -2.89
N ALA A 284 38.47 -11.89 -4.21
CA ALA A 284 38.49 -10.69 -5.03
C ALA A 284 37.21 -9.86 -4.83
N SER A 285 37.33 -8.57 -4.52
CA SER A 285 36.27 -7.60 -4.25
C SER A 285 36.58 -6.27 -4.94
N LEU A 286 35.56 -5.40 -5.06
CA LEU A 286 35.71 -4.06 -5.67
C LEU A 286 36.70 -3.18 -4.90
N GLU A 287 36.78 -3.35 -3.59
CA GLU A 287 37.88 -2.83 -2.75
C GLU A 287 38.82 -3.98 -2.44
N MET A 288 39.82 -4.15 -3.33
CA MET A 288 40.74 -5.29 -3.28
C MET A 288 41.59 -5.25 -2.01
N ASP A 289 41.53 -6.33 -1.24
CA ASP A 289 42.44 -6.54 -0.10
C ASP A 289 43.91 -6.53 -0.54
N PRO A 290 44.79 -5.68 0.06
CA PRO A 290 46.16 -5.56 -0.34
C PRO A 290 46.96 -6.87 -0.20
N GLU A 291 46.67 -7.71 0.80
CA GLU A 291 47.34 -9.01 1.02
C GLU A 291 46.89 -10.00 -0.04
N PHE A 292 45.59 -10.06 -0.35
CA PHE A 292 45.07 -10.87 -1.45
C PHE A 292 45.72 -10.47 -2.78
N ARG A 293 45.75 -9.16 -3.09
CA ARG A 293 46.34 -8.63 -4.31
C ARG A 293 47.83 -9.02 -4.42
N ALA A 294 48.60 -8.85 -3.36
CA ALA A 294 50.01 -9.21 -3.32
C ALA A 294 50.21 -10.72 -3.49
N ALA A 295 49.35 -11.54 -2.90
CA ALA A 295 49.40 -13.00 -3.06
C ALA A 295 49.09 -13.44 -4.51
N VAL A 296 48.14 -12.77 -5.20
CA VAL A 296 47.88 -13.03 -6.63
C VAL A 296 49.10 -12.70 -7.48
N VAL A 297 49.75 -11.54 -7.25
CA VAL A 297 50.99 -11.15 -7.95
C VAL A 297 52.13 -12.17 -7.69
N ALA A 298 52.32 -12.54 -6.44
CA ALA A 298 53.35 -13.54 -6.08
C ALA A 298 53.10 -14.90 -6.75
N GLY A 299 51.86 -15.36 -6.76
CA GLY A 299 51.49 -16.62 -7.40
C GLY A 299 51.65 -16.61 -8.93
N LEU A 300 51.43 -15.46 -9.58
CA LEU A 300 51.76 -15.29 -11.00
C LEU A 300 53.28 -15.40 -11.23
N VAL A 301 54.09 -14.80 -10.38
CA VAL A 301 55.57 -14.87 -10.46
C VAL A 301 56.03 -16.30 -10.24
N GLU A 302 55.52 -17.03 -9.25
CA GLU A 302 55.76 -18.44 -9.02
C GLU A 302 55.42 -19.30 -10.23
N GLY A 303 54.37 -18.94 -10.96
CA GLY A 303 53.94 -19.56 -12.22
C GLY A 303 54.80 -19.21 -13.43
N GLY A 304 55.86 -18.41 -13.25
CA GLY A 304 56.85 -18.08 -14.29
C GLY A 304 56.61 -16.76 -15.01
N VAL A 305 55.70 -15.94 -14.54
CA VAL A 305 55.47 -14.59 -15.06
C VAL A 305 56.45 -13.60 -14.42
N ASP A 306 57.09 -12.72 -15.20
CA ASP A 306 57.94 -11.70 -14.58
C ASP A 306 57.11 -10.70 -13.75
N ALA A 307 57.72 -10.16 -12.71
CA ALA A 307 57.02 -9.33 -11.72
C ALA A 307 56.31 -8.10 -12.33
N ALA A 308 56.89 -7.47 -13.36
CA ALA A 308 56.29 -6.31 -14.00
C ALA A 308 55.04 -6.71 -14.82
N THR A 309 55.09 -7.85 -15.48
CA THR A 309 53.95 -8.41 -16.21
C THR A 309 52.89 -8.89 -15.23
N ALA A 310 53.25 -9.53 -14.09
CA ALA A 310 52.31 -9.96 -13.06
C ALA A 310 51.50 -8.76 -12.52
N GLU A 311 52.16 -7.67 -12.20
CA GLU A 311 51.47 -6.41 -11.80
C GLU A 311 50.54 -5.88 -12.87
N ARG A 312 50.91 -5.97 -14.14
CA ARG A 312 50.05 -5.54 -15.27
C ARG A 312 48.82 -6.44 -15.44
N VAL A 313 48.99 -7.75 -15.26
CA VAL A 313 47.90 -8.74 -15.28
C VAL A 313 46.88 -8.40 -14.23
N VAL A 314 47.27 -8.17 -12.98
CA VAL A 314 46.33 -7.85 -11.88
C VAL A 314 45.68 -6.50 -12.12
N ALA A 315 46.44 -5.46 -12.46
CA ALA A 315 45.87 -4.12 -12.75
C ALA A 315 44.88 -4.14 -13.92
N TYR A 316 45.15 -4.93 -14.96
CA TYR A 316 44.22 -5.14 -16.07
C TYR A 316 42.93 -5.82 -15.62
N ALA A 317 43.03 -6.85 -14.82
CA ALA A 317 41.90 -7.61 -14.29
C ALA A 317 41.03 -6.74 -13.36
N GLU A 318 41.64 -6.01 -12.41
CA GLU A 318 40.94 -5.07 -11.53
C GLU A 318 40.12 -4.04 -12.32
N LYS A 319 40.76 -3.35 -13.27
CA LYS A 319 40.12 -2.32 -14.09
C LYS A 319 38.97 -2.86 -14.93
N ASN A 320 39.15 -3.98 -15.61
CA ASN A 320 38.16 -4.53 -16.52
C ASN A 320 37.01 -5.23 -15.74
N ALA A 321 37.34 -5.95 -14.65
CA ALA A 321 36.32 -6.54 -13.79
C ALA A 321 35.42 -5.46 -13.17
N SER A 322 35.96 -4.35 -12.69
CA SER A 322 35.19 -3.24 -12.14
C SER A 322 34.27 -2.63 -13.20
N ARG A 323 34.78 -2.31 -14.39
CA ARG A 323 33.98 -1.77 -15.49
C ARG A 323 32.87 -2.70 -15.93
N ASP A 324 33.18 -3.98 -16.11
CA ASP A 324 32.21 -4.96 -16.62
C ASP A 324 31.17 -5.33 -15.54
N THR A 325 31.54 -5.30 -14.26
CA THR A 325 30.60 -5.43 -13.13
C THR A 325 29.64 -4.26 -13.08
N ASP A 326 30.13 -3.03 -13.20
CA ASP A 326 29.27 -1.84 -13.21
C ASP A 326 28.26 -1.87 -14.38
N ARG A 327 28.71 -2.24 -15.57
CA ARG A 327 27.83 -2.42 -16.73
C ARG A 327 26.77 -3.52 -16.52
N GLN A 328 27.18 -4.68 -15.98
CA GLN A 328 26.23 -5.76 -15.69
C GLN A 328 25.25 -5.36 -14.60
N THR A 329 25.67 -4.58 -13.60
CA THR A 329 24.80 -4.06 -12.56
C THR A 329 23.77 -3.08 -13.13
N PHE A 330 24.20 -2.17 -14.02
CA PHE A 330 23.28 -1.27 -14.70
C PHE A 330 22.21 -2.06 -15.50
N GLN A 331 22.61 -3.02 -16.33
CA GLN A 331 21.70 -3.85 -17.11
C GLN A 331 20.74 -4.67 -16.22
N ALA A 332 21.22 -5.13 -15.05
CA ALA A 332 20.37 -5.85 -14.10
C ALA A 332 19.32 -4.92 -13.46
N MET A 333 19.69 -3.68 -13.12
CA MET A 333 18.75 -2.68 -12.58
C MET A 333 17.73 -2.24 -13.64
N GLU A 334 18.18 -1.98 -14.85
CA GLU A 334 17.30 -1.70 -15.99
C GLU A 334 16.28 -2.82 -16.21
N ALA A 335 16.72 -4.08 -16.27
CA ALA A 335 15.86 -5.22 -16.43
C ALA A 335 14.87 -5.39 -15.27
N LEU A 336 15.28 -5.09 -14.03
CA LEU A 336 14.42 -5.11 -12.85
C LEU A 336 13.32 -4.05 -12.96
N VAL A 337 13.67 -2.81 -13.32
CA VAL A 337 12.72 -1.71 -13.50
C VAL A 337 11.73 -2.05 -14.62
N HIS A 338 12.20 -2.53 -15.79
CA HIS A 338 11.34 -2.96 -16.88
C HIS A 338 10.39 -4.09 -16.46
N ASN A 339 10.90 -5.10 -15.76
CA ASN A 339 10.12 -6.24 -15.30
C ASN A 339 8.96 -5.81 -14.37
N LEU A 340 9.25 -4.99 -13.37
CA LEU A 340 8.23 -4.54 -12.40
C LEU A 340 7.19 -3.59 -13.00
N ASN A 341 7.42 -3.04 -14.20
CA ASN A 341 6.44 -2.22 -14.91
C ASN A 341 5.66 -2.98 -16.00
N THR A 342 6.13 -4.15 -16.43
CA THR A 342 5.57 -4.88 -17.59
C THR A 342 5.01 -6.26 -17.24
N MET A 343 5.59 -6.95 -16.26
CA MET A 343 5.07 -8.25 -15.84
C MET A 343 3.89 -8.10 -14.88
N HIS A 344 2.84 -8.86 -15.13
CA HIS A 344 1.63 -8.85 -14.32
C HIS A 344 1.63 -9.99 -13.31
N SER A 345 1.04 -9.74 -12.15
CA SER A 345 0.68 -10.71 -11.12
C SER A 345 -0.85 -10.77 -10.97
N ARG A 346 -1.35 -11.54 -10.00
CA ARG A 346 -2.78 -11.68 -9.72
C ARG A 346 -3.61 -11.94 -10.97
N ALA A 347 -3.39 -13.12 -11.55
CA ALA A 347 -4.08 -13.57 -12.76
C ALA A 347 -3.88 -12.66 -14.00
N GLY A 348 -2.79 -11.89 -14.04
CA GLY A 348 -2.50 -11.02 -15.18
C GLY A 348 -3.27 -9.69 -15.20
N ALA A 349 -3.90 -9.33 -14.10
CA ALA A 349 -4.75 -8.12 -14.02
C ALA A 349 -4.04 -6.90 -13.44
N GLN A 350 -2.89 -7.07 -12.79
CA GLN A 350 -2.23 -6.01 -12.04
C GLN A 350 -0.70 -6.12 -12.13
N THR A 351 -0.01 -5.01 -12.38
CA THR A 351 1.44 -4.94 -12.15
C THR A 351 1.76 -5.03 -10.67
N PRO A 352 2.92 -5.62 -10.26
CA PRO A 352 3.27 -5.74 -8.85
C PRO A 352 3.34 -4.37 -8.16
N PHE A 353 2.50 -4.15 -7.15
CA PHE A 353 2.59 -2.99 -6.29
C PHE A 353 3.79 -3.13 -5.37
N SER A 354 4.94 -2.69 -5.86
CA SER A 354 6.26 -2.96 -5.30
C SER A 354 6.94 -1.70 -4.79
N SER A 355 7.77 -1.84 -3.77
CA SER A 355 8.65 -0.79 -3.26
C SER A 355 10.02 -1.35 -2.88
N VAL A 356 11.05 -0.48 -2.94
CA VAL A 356 12.42 -0.82 -2.56
C VAL A 356 13.01 0.29 -1.69
N ASN A 357 13.68 -0.10 -0.61
CA ASN A 357 14.36 0.82 0.31
C ASN A 357 15.87 0.63 0.17
N TYR A 358 16.60 1.72 -0.02
CA TYR A 358 18.05 1.72 -0.25
C TYR A 358 18.69 3.06 0.12
N GLY A 359 20.00 3.17 0.03
CA GLY A 359 20.78 4.40 0.27
C GLY A 359 21.78 4.28 1.42
N MET A 360 21.73 3.21 2.21
CA MET A 360 22.49 3.07 3.45
C MET A 360 23.77 2.25 3.31
N ASP A 361 23.85 1.32 2.37
CA ASP A 361 25.03 0.48 2.18
C ASP A 361 26.19 1.33 1.63
N THR A 362 27.26 1.45 2.43
CA THR A 362 28.47 2.21 2.09
C THR A 362 29.56 1.35 1.46
N SER A 363 29.35 0.03 1.35
CA SER A 363 30.28 -0.85 0.64
C SER A 363 30.36 -0.47 -0.85
N PRO A 364 31.50 -0.69 -1.51
CA PRO A 364 31.62 -0.45 -2.95
C PRO A 364 30.55 -1.17 -3.78
N GLU A 365 30.17 -2.37 -3.38
CA GLU A 365 29.14 -3.18 -4.00
C GLU A 365 27.74 -2.56 -3.81
N GLY A 366 27.39 -2.16 -2.59
CA GLY A 366 26.12 -1.50 -2.28
C GLY A 366 25.99 -0.14 -2.97
N ARG A 367 27.05 0.66 -2.95
CA ARG A 367 27.13 1.93 -3.69
C ARG A 367 26.89 1.73 -5.19
N MET A 368 27.44 0.66 -5.77
CA MET A 368 27.25 0.30 -7.19
C MET A 368 25.79 -0.04 -7.48
N VAL A 369 25.10 -0.76 -6.57
CA VAL A 369 23.66 -1.03 -6.68
C VAL A 369 22.86 0.28 -6.66
N ILE A 370 23.09 1.12 -5.63
CA ILE A 370 22.37 2.40 -5.45
C ILE A 370 22.55 3.27 -6.70
N LYS A 371 23.79 3.48 -7.15
CA LYS A 371 24.11 4.28 -8.34
C LYS A 371 23.35 3.77 -9.56
N ASN A 372 23.44 2.48 -9.85
CA ASN A 372 22.87 1.93 -11.08
C ASN A 372 21.34 1.82 -11.03
N MET A 373 20.73 1.68 -9.86
CA MET A 373 19.27 1.78 -9.70
C MET A 373 18.76 3.17 -10.03
N LEU A 374 19.44 4.21 -9.54
CA LEU A 374 19.11 5.60 -9.84
C LEU A 374 19.29 5.93 -11.32
N LEU A 375 20.41 5.52 -11.93
CA LEU A 375 20.69 5.76 -13.36
C LEU A 375 19.67 5.03 -14.26
N ALA A 376 19.34 3.77 -13.99
CA ALA A 376 18.34 3.03 -14.76
C ALA A 376 16.93 3.66 -14.63
N THR A 377 16.60 4.20 -13.46
CA THR A 377 15.35 4.93 -13.27
C THR A 377 15.32 6.24 -14.04
N GLU A 378 16.43 6.97 -14.03
CA GLU A 378 16.56 8.24 -14.74
C GLU A 378 16.48 8.04 -16.26
N GLU A 379 17.04 6.97 -16.80
CA GLU A 379 16.94 6.64 -18.23
C GLU A 379 15.48 6.33 -18.63
N GLY A 380 14.74 5.66 -17.75
CA GLY A 380 13.32 5.33 -17.97
C GLY A 380 13.12 3.99 -18.67
N LEU A 381 11.90 3.75 -19.16
CA LEU A 381 11.56 2.56 -19.95
C LEU A 381 11.97 2.74 -21.42
N GLY A 382 11.76 1.71 -22.24
CA GLY A 382 12.31 1.59 -23.59
C GLY A 382 12.12 2.75 -24.58
N SER A 383 11.11 3.61 -24.37
CA SER A 383 10.93 4.86 -25.13
C SER A 383 11.08 6.11 -24.26
N GLY A 384 11.72 5.98 -23.09
CA GLY A 384 11.94 7.07 -22.14
C GLY A 384 10.75 7.36 -21.22
N GLU A 385 9.76 6.45 -21.11
CA GLU A 385 8.65 6.57 -20.18
C GLU A 385 9.15 6.56 -18.74
N THR A 386 8.50 7.34 -17.86
CA THR A 386 8.80 7.34 -16.43
C THR A 386 8.31 6.03 -15.80
N PRO A 387 9.18 5.25 -15.12
CA PRO A 387 8.76 4.06 -14.39
C PRO A 387 7.81 4.42 -13.26
N ILE A 388 6.71 3.68 -13.12
CA ILE A 388 5.76 3.86 -12.01
C ILE A 388 6.02 2.89 -10.85
N PHE A 389 6.74 1.80 -11.08
CA PHE A 389 7.21 0.83 -10.11
C PHE A 389 8.69 0.47 -10.32
N PRO A 390 9.38 0.04 -9.26
CA PRO A 390 8.96 0.05 -7.85
C PRO A 390 8.87 1.48 -7.31
N VAL A 391 8.03 1.70 -6.28
CA VAL A 391 8.14 2.90 -5.45
C VAL A 391 9.50 2.89 -4.78
N GLN A 392 10.34 3.88 -5.11
CA GLN A 392 11.71 3.95 -4.62
C GLN A 392 11.80 4.86 -3.40
N ILE A 393 12.47 4.38 -2.36
CA ILE A 393 12.59 5.07 -1.08
C ILE A 393 14.08 5.17 -0.75
N PHE A 394 14.63 6.37 -0.93
CA PHE A 394 16.01 6.68 -0.58
C PHE A 394 16.09 7.04 0.90
N ARG A 395 16.86 6.29 1.67
CA ARG A 395 17.03 6.50 3.10
C ARG A 395 18.15 7.52 3.35
N VAL A 396 17.82 8.58 4.08
CA VAL A 396 18.73 9.68 4.41
C VAL A 396 19.17 9.59 5.86
N LYS A 397 20.49 9.64 6.09
CA LYS A 397 21.07 9.60 7.42
C LYS A 397 22.39 10.38 7.48
N GLU A 398 22.57 11.19 8.55
CA GLU A 398 23.85 11.82 8.86
C GLU A 398 24.93 10.75 9.13
N GLY A 399 26.14 11.02 8.66
CA GLY A 399 27.26 10.10 8.72
C GLY A 399 27.25 8.99 7.65
N VAL A 400 26.21 8.95 6.79
CA VAL A 400 26.10 7.99 5.70
C VAL A 400 26.03 8.68 4.34
N ASN A 401 25.07 9.64 4.17
CA ASN A 401 24.83 10.25 2.86
C ASN A 401 24.33 11.69 2.89
N TYR A 402 24.18 12.32 4.06
CA TYR A 402 23.58 13.66 4.18
C TYR A 402 24.57 14.80 4.07
N ASN A 403 25.75 14.69 4.69
CA ASN A 403 26.78 15.72 4.70
C ASN A 403 27.79 15.52 3.58
N PRO A 404 28.46 16.58 3.09
CA PRO A 404 29.44 16.46 2.00
C PRO A 404 30.58 15.49 2.24
N GLU A 405 30.94 15.24 3.50
CA GLU A 405 31.98 14.30 3.92
C GLU A 405 31.50 12.85 4.06
N ASP A 406 30.19 12.62 3.99
CA ASP A 406 29.62 11.28 4.16
C ASP A 406 29.92 10.38 2.96
N PRO A 407 30.15 9.08 3.16
CA PRO A 407 30.62 8.17 2.09
C PRO A 407 29.64 8.03 0.91
N ASN A 408 28.34 8.21 1.10
CA ASN A 408 27.32 8.11 0.06
C ASN A 408 26.70 9.48 -0.32
N TYR A 409 27.38 10.60 -0.01
CA TYR A 409 26.85 11.93 -0.31
C TYR A 409 26.63 12.17 -1.81
N ASP A 410 27.53 11.69 -2.66
CA ASP A 410 27.39 11.72 -4.12
C ASP A 410 26.14 10.99 -4.61
N LEU A 411 25.77 9.88 -3.95
CA LEU A 411 24.56 9.13 -4.25
C LEU A 411 23.30 9.85 -3.79
N PHE A 412 23.35 10.59 -2.68
CA PHE A 412 22.26 11.46 -2.27
C PHE A 412 22.02 12.58 -3.29
N LYS A 413 23.08 13.20 -3.82
CA LYS A 413 23.00 14.19 -4.90
C LYS A 413 22.38 13.57 -6.16
N LEU A 414 22.80 12.35 -6.53
CA LEU A 414 22.23 11.63 -7.67
C LEU A 414 20.74 11.27 -7.43
N ALA A 415 20.37 10.90 -6.21
CA ALA A 415 18.98 10.62 -5.85
C ALA A 415 18.08 11.85 -6.00
N MET A 416 18.56 13.03 -5.59
CA MET A 416 17.85 14.30 -5.79
C MET A 416 17.68 14.62 -7.28
N HIS A 417 18.74 14.46 -8.08
CA HIS A 417 18.67 14.66 -9.52
C HIS A 417 17.67 13.72 -10.19
N CYS A 418 17.71 12.44 -9.85
CA CYS A 418 16.76 11.43 -10.36
C CYS A 418 15.30 11.77 -9.94
N SER A 419 15.08 12.17 -8.68
CA SER A 419 13.75 12.54 -8.19
C SER A 419 13.21 13.81 -8.86
N ALA A 420 14.07 14.80 -9.11
CA ALA A 420 13.71 16.00 -9.84
C ALA A 420 13.30 15.71 -11.30
N LYS A 421 13.80 14.63 -11.89
CA LYS A 421 13.50 14.25 -13.28
C LYS A 421 12.34 13.23 -13.38
N ARG A 422 12.19 12.32 -12.40
CA ARG A 422 11.32 11.14 -12.50
C ARG A 422 10.32 10.98 -11.36
N LEU A 423 10.20 11.93 -10.41
CA LEU A 423 9.35 11.86 -9.22
C LEU A 423 9.76 10.76 -8.21
N PHE A 424 10.72 9.94 -8.53
CA PHE A 424 11.35 8.94 -7.66
C PHE A 424 12.86 9.11 -7.66
N PRO A 425 13.53 8.80 -6.53
CA PRO A 425 13.00 8.27 -5.26
C PRO A 425 12.26 9.29 -4.39
N ASN A 426 11.41 8.79 -3.47
CA ASN A 426 10.97 9.50 -2.28
C ASN A 426 12.09 9.44 -1.22
N PHE A 427 12.01 10.28 -0.18
CA PHE A 427 13.04 10.39 0.85
C PHE A 427 12.49 10.00 2.22
N SER A 428 13.16 9.07 2.91
CA SER A 428 12.88 8.72 4.29
C SER A 428 14.05 9.13 5.19
N PHE A 429 13.73 9.65 6.38
CA PHE A 429 14.71 10.26 7.28
C PHE A 429 14.88 9.38 8.52
N LEU A 430 16.05 8.71 8.61
CA LEU A 430 16.38 7.82 9.73
C LEU A 430 16.67 8.61 11.01
N ASP A 431 17.13 9.84 10.87
CA ASP A 431 17.48 10.71 12.00
C ASP A 431 16.26 11.35 12.69
N ALA A 432 15.05 11.24 12.11
CA ALA A 432 13.84 11.65 12.82
C ALA A 432 13.75 10.94 14.18
N PRO A 433 13.53 11.65 15.31
CA PRO A 433 13.69 11.08 16.66
C PRO A 433 12.89 9.79 16.89
N PHE A 434 11.68 9.71 16.32
CA PHE A 434 10.81 8.53 16.41
C PHE A 434 11.26 7.34 15.52
N ASN A 435 12.22 7.55 14.62
CA ASN A 435 12.91 6.51 13.86
C ASN A 435 14.26 6.16 14.51
N ALA A 436 15.04 7.18 14.86
CA ALA A 436 16.38 7.04 15.42
C ALA A 436 16.42 6.22 16.72
N GLN A 437 15.34 6.27 17.53
CA GLN A 437 15.24 5.48 18.77
C GLN A 437 15.37 3.96 18.57
N TYR A 438 15.08 3.44 17.37
CA TYR A 438 15.16 2.01 17.06
C TYR A 438 16.47 1.62 16.39
N TYR A 439 17.24 2.60 15.91
CA TYR A 439 18.47 2.34 15.16
C TYR A 439 19.62 1.95 16.11
N ASN A 440 20.17 0.76 15.92
CA ASN A 440 21.28 0.22 16.70
C ASN A 440 22.56 -0.02 15.88
N GLY A 441 22.63 0.51 14.65
CA GLY A 441 23.76 0.35 13.75
C GLY A 441 23.71 -0.89 12.85
N THR A 442 22.64 -1.68 12.93
CA THR A 442 22.45 -2.84 12.05
C THR A 442 21.42 -2.54 10.93
N PRO A 443 21.58 -3.15 9.75
CA PRO A 443 20.60 -2.97 8.66
C PRO A 443 19.17 -3.37 9.03
N GLU A 444 18.97 -4.34 9.91
CA GLU A 444 17.68 -4.82 10.37
C GLU A 444 16.94 -3.78 11.21
N SER A 445 17.68 -2.88 11.88
CA SER A 445 17.16 -1.78 12.70
C SER A 445 16.89 -0.51 11.89
N GLU A 446 17.23 -0.46 10.62
CA GLU A 446 16.93 0.66 9.74
C GLU A 446 15.45 0.71 9.41
N ILE A 447 14.85 1.90 9.54
CA ILE A 447 13.46 2.06 9.12
C ILE A 447 13.31 1.84 7.62
N ALA A 448 12.23 1.17 7.23
CA ALA A 448 11.80 1.03 5.84
C ALA A 448 10.30 1.27 5.73
N TYR A 449 9.89 1.88 4.63
CA TYR A 449 8.48 2.10 4.32
C TYR A 449 8.00 1.12 3.24
N MET A 450 6.70 0.80 3.27
CA MET A 450 6.06 -0.10 2.32
C MET A 450 5.03 0.64 1.48
N GLY A 451 4.99 0.33 0.19
CA GLY A 451 4.01 0.89 -0.75
C GLY A 451 3.98 2.41 -0.67
N CYS A 452 2.82 2.96 -0.29
CA CYS A 452 2.62 4.41 -0.25
C CYS A 452 3.28 5.06 0.97
N ARG A 453 3.11 4.49 2.19
CA ARG A 453 3.51 5.14 3.45
C ARG A 453 3.56 4.22 4.67
N THR A 454 3.20 2.94 4.55
CA THR A 454 3.10 2.05 5.71
C THR A 454 4.47 1.85 6.38
N ARG A 455 4.48 1.96 7.69
CA ARG A 455 5.66 1.83 8.54
C ARG A 455 5.41 0.74 9.57
N VAL A 456 6.38 -0.15 9.74
CA VAL A 456 6.36 -1.18 10.78
C VAL A 456 7.65 -1.08 11.58
N MET A 457 7.53 -0.60 12.81
CA MET A 457 8.62 -0.49 13.77
C MET A 457 8.04 -0.51 15.18
N GLY A 458 8.85 -0.84 16.17
CA GLY A 458 8.34 -1.18 17.49
C GLY A 458 7.67 -2.56 17.48
N ASN A 459 7.79 -3.32 18.54
CA ASN A 459 7.20 -4.65 18.63
C ASN A 459 6.80 -4.95 20.09
N VAL A 460 5.57 -4.60 20.44
CA VAL A 460 5.05 -4.83 21.80
C VAL A 460 4.97 -6.32 22.12
N TYR A 461 4.72 -7.16 21.12
CA TYR A 461 4.71 -8.62 21.28
C TYR A 461 6.11 -9.19 21.56
N ASP A 462 7.15 -8.63 20.93
CA ASP A 462 8.55 -9.05 21.11
C ASP A 462 9.47 -7.81 21.15
N PRO A 463 9.58 -7.17 22.34
CA PRO A 463 10.35 -5.93 22.47
C PRO A 463 11.86 -6.06 22.23
N GLU A 464 12.39 -7.29 22.21
CA GLU A 464 13.79 -7.55 21.90
C GLU A 464 14.07 -7.52 20.38
N ARG A 465 13.03 -7.60 19.55
CA ARG A 465 13.12 -7.58 18.09
C ARG A 465 12.25 -6.49 17.49
N GLU A 466 12.60 -5.24 17.76
CA GLU A 466 12.02 -4.05 17.12
C GLU A 466 12.72 -3.79 15.78
N ILE A 467 12.53 -4.70 14.84
CA ILE A 467 13.18 -4.73 13.52
C ILE A 467 12.14 -4.57 12.41
N THR A 468 12.62 -4.24 11.21
CA THR A 468 11.78 -4.09 10.00
C THR A 468 11.61 -5.41 9.22
N PRO A 469 12.67 -6.21 8.96
CA PRO A 469 12.59 -7.38 8.08
C PRO A 469 11.57 -8.43 8.51
N GLY A 470 10.86 -9.00 7.55
CA GLY A 470 9.90 -10.07 7.76
C GLY A 470 8.62 -9.67 8.48
N ARG A 471 8.38 -8.37 8.68
CA ARG A 471 7.19 -7.84 9.35
C ARG A 471 6.36 -7.02 8.39
N GLY A 472 5.09 -6.83 8.73
CA GLY A 472 4.18 -6.08 7.87
C GLY A 472 2.87 -5.70 8.55
N ASN A 473 1.98 -5.09 7.77
CA ASN A 473 0.64 -4.76 8.21
C ASN A 473 -0.32 -5.93 7.93
N LEU A 474 -1.14 -6.28 8.91
CA LEU A 474 -2.13 -7.35 8.78
C LEU A 474 -3.43 -6.84 8.18
N SER A 475 -3.90 -5.68 8.68
CA SER A 475 -5.13 -5.04 8.21
C SER A 475 -5.23 -3.61 8.76
N PHE A 476 -6.05 -2.78 8.11
CA PHE A 476 -6.34 -1.45 8.62
C PHE A 476 -7.78 -1.01 8.33
N THR A 477 -8.29 -0.11 9.18
CA THR A 477 -9.64 0.44 9.12
C THR A 477 -9.61 1.91 9.47
N SER A 478 -10.22 2.75 8.64
CA SER A 478 -10.17 4.21 8.77
C SER A 478 -11.46 4.79 9.36
N ILE A 479 -11.30 5.80 10.22
CA ILE A 479 -12.37 6.57 10.87
C ILE A 479 -12.67 7.81 10.03
N ASN A 480 -13.97 8.14 9.88
CA ASN A 480 -14.46 9.35 9.26
C ASN A 480 -14.48 10.49 10.30
N LEU A 481 -13.37 11.23 10.44
CA LEU A 481 -13.28 12.35 11.41
C LEU A 481 -14.28 13.48 11.11
N PRO A 482 -14.47 13.93 9.85
CA PRO A 482 -15.45 14.98 9.53
C PRO A 482 -16.85 14.66 10.03
N ARG A 483 -17.31 13.41 9.87
CA ARG A 483 -18.65 13.01 10.34
C ARG A 483 -18.80 13.14 11.84
N LEU A 484 -17.77 12.76 12.61
CA LEU A 484 -17.81 12.90 14.06
C LEU A 484 -17.89 14.36 14.47
N ALA A 485 -17.15 15.23 13.81
CA ALA A 485 -17.16 16.66 14.04
C ALA A 485 -18.52 17.31 13.66
N ILE A 486 -19.11 16.94 12.53
CA ILE A 486 -20.47 17.40 12.15
C ILE A 486 -21.49 16.99 13.21
N ARG A 487 -21.39 15.78 13.74
CA ARG A 487 -22.30 15.29 14.79
C ARG A 487 -22.08 15.99 16.15
N ALA A 488 -20.85 16.36 16.44
CA ALA A 488 -20.51 17.08 17.67
C ALA A 488 -20.96 18.55 17.67
N LYS A 489 -21.22 19.15 16.48
CA LYS A 489 -21.76 20.52 16.34
C LYS A 489 -20.94 21.58 17.11
N GLY A 490 -19.61 21.47 17.08
CA GLY A 490 -18.70 22.39 17.78
C GLY A 490 -18.43 22.05 19.25
N ASP A 491 -19.07 21.01 19.80
CA ASP A 491 -18.79 20.49 21.14
C ASP A 491 -17.59 19.54 21.07
N VAL A 492 -16.43 20.02 21.53
CA VAL A 492 -15.16 19.28 21.48
C VAL A 492 -15.17 18.07 22.42
N ASP A 493 -15.81 18.18 23.60
CA ASP A 493 -15.88 17.05 24.55
C ASP A 493 -16.74 15.92 23.94
N LEU A 494 -17.90 16.26 23.38
CA LEU A 494 -18.75 15.30 22.67
C LEU A 494 -18.00 14.67 21.47
N PHE A 495 -17.17 15.45 20.77
CA PHE A 495 -16.35 14.90 19.67
C PHE A 495 -15.40 13.81 20.17
N PHE A 496 -14.69 14.01 21.28
CA PHE A 496 -13.79 13.00 21.85
C PHE A 496 -14.54 11.77 22.34
N ASP A 497 -15.72 11.91 22.94
CA ASP A 497 -16.56 10.77 23.33
C ASP A 497 -16.98 9.93 22.09
N LEU A 498 -17.36 10.60 21.00
CA LEU A 498 -17.71 9.94 19.74
C LEU A 498 -16.48 9.26 19.12
N LEU A 499 -15.31 9.89 19.18
CA LEU A 499 -14.04 9.35 18.68
C LEU A 499 -13.64 8.10 19.47
N ASP A 500 -13.70 8.12 20.79
CA ASP A 500 -13.39 6.95 21.63
C ASP A 500 -14.30 5.77 21.34
N SER A 501 -15.60 6.03 21.15
CA SER A 501 -16.54 4.99 20.71
C SER A 501 -16.15 4.36 19.37
N LYS A 502 -15.62 5.14 18.40
CA LYS A 502 -15.18 4.62 17.12
C LYS A 502 -13.82 3.95 17.19
N LEU A 503 -12.90 4.43 18.00
CA LEU A 503 -11.62 3.77 18.26
C LEU A 503 -11.83 2.37 18.84
N GLN A 504 -12.72 2.24 19.83
CA GLN A 504 -13.08 0.94 20.39
C GLN A 504 -13.73 0.01 19.36
N LEU A 505 -14.62 0.53 18.50
CA LEU A 505 -15.28 -0.23 17.47
C LEU A 505 -14.28 -0.74 16.43
N VAL A 506 -13.35 0.13 15.99
CA VAL A 506 -12.30 -0.22 15.01
C VAL A 506 -11.34 -1.26 15.58
N THR A 507 -10.86 -1.10 16.81
CA THR A 507 -9.94 -2.09 17.42
C THR A 507 -10.60 -3.45 17.58
N ASN A 508 -11.88 -3.50 17.97
CA ASN A 508 -12.62 -4.76 18.05
C ASN A 508 -12.85 -5.40 16.67
N GLN A 509 -13.05 -4.61 15.62
CA GLN A 509 -13.15 -5.11 14.25
C GLN A 509 -11.79 -5.65 13.75
N LEU A 510 -10.68 -4.98 14.08
CA LEU A 510 -9.33 -5.46 13.74
C LEU A 510 -9.02 -6.79 14.43
N ASP A 511 -9.47 -6.97 15.69
CA ASP A 511 -9.35 -8.25 16.40
C ASP A 511 -10.15 -9.36 15.73
N GLU A 512 -11.39 -9.09 15.30
CA GLU A 512 -12.18 -10.07 14.56
C GLU A 512 -11.45 -10.56 13.33
N ARG A 513 -10.91 -9.60 12.53
CA ARG A 513 -10.15 -9.94 11.32
C ARG A 513 -8.86 -10.69 11.65
N PHE A 514 -8.14 -10.31 12.72
CA PHE A 514 -6.96 -11.02 13.19
C PHE A 514 -7.29 -12.48 13.54
N GLU A 515 -8.36 -12.71 14.30
CA GLU A 515 -8.77 -14.06 14.68
C GLU A 515 -9.10 -14.96 13.49
N ILE A 516 -9.67 -14.39 12.42
CA ILE A 516 -9.92 -15.12 11.17
C ILE A 516 -8.60 -15.45 10.47
N GLN A 517 -7.69 -14.51 10.37
CA GLN A 517 -6.38 -14.69 9.72
C GLN A 517 -5.48 -15.64 10.51
N ALA A 518 -5.48 -15.54 11.83
CA ALA A 518 -4.63 -16.31 12.73
C ALA A 518 -4.91 -17.83 12.69
N ARG A 519 -6.13 -18.22 12.34
CA ARG A 519 -6.54 -19.65 12.17
C ARG A 519 -6.13 -20.25 10.82
N LYS A 520 -5.55 -19.45 9.93
CA LYS A 520 -5.02 -19.98 8.66
C LYS A 520 -3.74 -20.77 8.92
N HIS A 521 -3.52 -21.75 8.07
CA HIS A 521 -2.32 -22.59 8.10
C HIS A 521 -1.25 -22.04 7.16
N VAL A 522 0.00 -22.44 7.37
CA VAL A 522 1.14 -22.04 6.52
C VAL A 522 0.87 -22.32 5.04
N TYR A 523 0.23 -23.44 4.68
CA TYR A 523 -0.12 -23.78 3.30
C TYR A 523 -1.08 -22.80 2.62
N ASN A 524 -1.77 -21.93 3.36
CA ASN A 524 -2.64 -20.90 2.78
C ASN A 524 -1.85 -19.66 2.26
N ALA A 525 -0.60 -19.53 2.69
CA ALA A 525 0.33 -18.50 2.23
C ALA A 525 1.70 -19.15 1.96
N PRO A 526 1.81 -19.96 0.88
CA PRO A 526 2.92 -20.88 0.66
C PRO A 526 4.26 -20.17 0.42
N PHE A 527 4.26 -18.97 -0.12
CA PHE A 527 5.46 -18.17 -0.29
C PHE A 527 5.77 -17.35 0.97
N LEU A 528 4.84 -16.52 1.42
CA LEU A 528 5.01 -15.62 2.57
C LEU A 528 5.43 -16.40 3.83
N MET A 529 4.71 -17.46 4.15
CA MET A 529 4.94 -18.27 5.35
C MET A 529 5.83 -19.48 5.06
N GLY A 530 5.58 -20.18 3.95
CA GLY A 530 6.29 -21.41 3.62
C GLY A 530 7.73 -21.24 3.18
N GLN A 531 8.15 -20.04 2.76
CA GLN A 531 9.55 -19.73 2.42
C GLN A 531 10.24 -18.85 3.47
N GLY A 532 9.65 -18.65 4.65
CA GLY A 532 10.27 -17.89 5.72
C GLY A 532 10.40 -16.39 5.45
N VAL A 533 9.56 -15.82 4.57
CA VAL A 533 9.52 -14.38 4.29
C VAL A 533 8.99 -13.63 5.51
N TRP A 534 7.92 -14.13 6.12
CA TRP A 534 7.43 -13.59 7.38
C TRP A 534 8.30 -14.05 8.55
N ILE A 535 8.56 -13.16 9.49
CA ILE A 535 9.41 -13.42 10.66
C ILE A 535 8.95 -14.69 11.41
N ASP A 536 9.88 -15.57 11.73
CA ASP A 536 9.68 -16.82 12.46
C ASP A 536 8.81 -17.87 11.74
N SER A 537 8.30 -17.60 10.55
CA SER A 537 7.46 -18.56 9.82
C SER A 537 8.24 -19.81 9.37
N GLU A 538 9.56 -19.73 9.23
CA GLU A 538 10.43 -20.88 8.96
C GLU A 538 10.47 -21.92 10.10
N LYS A 539 9.97 -21.55 11.29
CA LYS A 539 9.85 -22.46 12.45
C LYS A 539 8.56 -23.29 12.41
N LEU A 540 7.63 -22.97 11.51
CA LEU A 540 6.32 -23.60 11.41
C LEU A 540 6.32 -24.71 10.38
N SER A 541 5.51 -25.75 10.64
CA SER A 541 5.16 -26.80 9.67
C SER A 541 4.03 -26.34 8.75
N PRO A 542 3.87 -26.90 7.55
CA PRO A 542 2.82 -26.50 6.61
C PRO A 542 1.39 -26.51 7.16
N THR A 543 1.12 -27.37 8.16
CA THR A 543 -0.19 -27.53 8.80
C THR A 543 -0.37 -26.75 10.09
N ASP A 544 0.63 -25.99 10.52
CA ASP A 544 0.54 -25.17 11.71
C ASP A 544 -0.27 -23.88 11.43
N GLU A 545 -0.98 -23.40 12.46
CA GLU A 545 -1.65 -22.11 12.41
C GLU A 545 -0.62 -20.96 12.41
N GLN A 546 -0.96 -19.85 11.73
CA GLN A 546 -0.10 -18.67 11.63
C GLN A 546 -0.15 -17.75 12.87
N ARG A 547 -0.97 -18.06 13.86
CA ARG A 547 -1.33 -17.21 15.00
C ARG A 547 -0.15 -16.52 15.67
N GLU A 548 0.86 -17.29 16.09
CA GLU A 548 1.95 -16.74 16.89
C GLU A 548 2.84 -15.81 16.07
N VAL A 549 3.16 -16.18 14.84
CA VAL A 549 4.01 -15.35 13.98
C VAL A 549 3.29 -14.08 13.49
N LEU A 550 1.97 -14.11 13.31
CA LEU A 550 1.20 -12.94 12.92
C LEU A 550 1.18 -11.85 14.00
N LYS A 551 1.41 -12.17 15.28
CA LYS A 551 1.50 -11.17 16.36
C LYS A 551 2.65 -10.17 16.19
N HIS A 552 3.65 -10.47 15.37
CA HIS A 552 4.69 -9.53 14.98
C HIS A 552 4.21 -8.44 14.02
N GLY A 553 3.09 -8.66 13.34
CA GLY A 553 2.48 -7.69 12.44
C GLY A 553 1.71 -6.59 13.15
N THR A 554 1.23 -5.60 12.39
CA THR A 554 0.48 -4.46 12.91
C THR A 554 -0.99 -4.52 12.54
N LEU A 555 -1.85 -4.14 13.48
CA LEU A 555 -3.27 -3.86 13.31
C LEU A 555 -3.45 -2.35 13.36
N THR A 556 -3.95 -1.74 12.27
CA THR A 556 -3.80 -0.31 12.11
C THR A 556 -5.14 0.42 12.06
N THR A 557 -5.29 1.41 12.94
CA THR A 557 -6.36 2.41 12.86
C THR A 557 -5.91 3.53 11.95
N GLY A 558 -6.74 3.88 10.96
CA GLY A 558 -6.53 5.00 10.07
C GLY A 558 -7.50 6.14 10.32
N PHE A 559 -7.23 7.30 9.74
CA PHE A 559 -8.15 8.44 9.74
C PHE A 559 -8.01 9.25 8.46
N ILE A 560 -9.09 9.98 8.12
CA ILE A 560 -9.13 10.89 6.98
C ILE A 560 -9.90 12.15 7.36
N GLY A 561 -9.59 13.25 6.71
CA GLY A 561 -10.34 14.49 6.80
C GLY A 561 -10.10 15.28 8.08
N LEU A 562 -8.86 15.30 8.61
CA LEU A 562 -8.54 16.12 9.78
C LEU A 562 -8.82 17.61 9.54
N ALA A 563 -8.51 18.10 8.34
CA ALA A 563 -8.76 19.50 7.98
C ALA A 563 -10.27 19.84 8.05
N GLU A 564 -11.11 19.04 7.40
CA GLU A 564 -12.57 19.22 7.40
C GLU A 564 -13.18 18.99 8.78
N CYS A 565 -12.60 18.09 9.57
CA CYS A 565 -12.96 17.87 10.97
C CYS A 565 -12.75 19.16 11.80
N LEU A 566 -11.58 19.78 11.67
CA LEU A 566 -11.25 21.03 12.36
C LEU A 566 -12.15 22.19 11.91
N VAL A 567 -12.44 22.29 10.61
CA VAL A 567 -13.39 23.30 10.11
C VAL A 567 -14.79 23.08 10.72
N ALA A 568 -15.26 21.84 10.80
CA ALA A 568 -16.56 21.53 11.39
C ALA A 568 -16.63 21.82 12.90
N LEU A 569 -15.50 21.73 13.63
CA LEU A 569 -15.42 22.00 15.06
C LEU A 569 -15.20 23.49 15.37
N THR A 570 -14.34 24.16 14.61
CA THR A 570 -13.79 25.49 14.99
C THR A 570 -14.03 26.57 13.93
N GLY A 571 -14.44 26.19 12.73
CA GLY A 571 -14.56 27.09 11.57
C GLY A 571 -13.28 27.26 10.76
N GLN A 572 -12.13 26.70 11.18
CA GLN A 572 -10.84 26.84 10.53
C GLN A 572 -10.08 25.50 10.55
N HIS A 573 -9.30 25.21 9.48
CA HIS A 573 -8.38 24.07 9.49
C HIS A 573 -6.99 24.46 10.03
N HIS A 574 -6.16 23.48 10.28
CA HIS A 574 -4.86 23.62 10.93
C HIS A 574 -3.83 24.47 10.15
N GLY A 575 -3.99 24.66 8.84
CA GLY A 575 -3.18 25.60 8.07
C GLY A 575 -3.60 27.08 8.24
N GLN A 576 -4.78 27.35 8.80
CA GLN A 576 -5.33 28.70 8.93
C GLN A 576 -5.17 29.28 10.33
N SER A 577 -5.00 28.44 11.35
CA SER A 577 -5.05 28.89 12.75
C SER A 577 -4.15 28.03 13.63
N PRO A 578 -3.29 28.65 14.48
CA PRO A 578 -2.51 27.92 15.48
C PRO A 578 -3.37 27.15 16.50
N GLU A 579 -4.57 27.65 16.81
CA GLU A 579 -5.53 26.98 17.68
C GLU A 579 -6.06 25.70 17.05
N ALA A 580 -6.41 25.75 15.76
CA ALA A 580 -6.81 24.57 14.99
C ALA A 580 -5.65 23.57 14.87
N GLN A 581 -4.42 24.04 14.67
CA GLN A 581 -3.24 23.17 14.66
C GLN A 581 -3.06 22.44 16.02
N ARG A 582 -3.20 23.15 17.13
CA ARG A 582 -3.11 22.53 18.48
C ARG A 582 -4.19 21.46 18.67
N LEU A 583 -5.44 21.77 18.31
CA LEU A 583 -6.54 20.80 18.39
C LEU A 583 -6.30 19.60 17.45
N GLY A 584 -5.79 19.83 16.24
CA GLY A 584 -5.42 18.76 15.30
C GLY A 584 -4.38 17.80 15.89
N LEU A 585 -3.32 18.34 16.50
CA LEU A 585 -2.31 17.56 17.20
C LEU A 585 -2.88 16.82 18.42
N GLU A 586 -3.80 17.44 19.16
CA GLU A 586 -4.50 16.81 20.29
C GLU A 586 -5.36 15.63 19.83
N ILE A 587 -6.15 15.78 18.76
CA ILE A 587 -6.99 14.72 18.18
C ILE A 587 -6.11 13.52 17.74
N VAL A 588 -5.07 13.77 16.95
CA VAL A 588 -4.20 12.70 16.45
C VAL A 588 -3.38 12.09 17.61
N GLY A 589 -2.92 12.91 18.55
CA GLY A 589 -2.24 12.46 19.77
C GLY A 589 -3.12 11.59 20.66
N HIS A 590 -4.41 11.91 20.80
CA HIS A 590 -5.39 11.10 21.51
C HIS A 590 -5.58 9.73 20.84
N MET A 591 -5.75 9.70 19.51
CA MET A 591 -5.83 8.46 18.75
C MET A 591 -4.57 7.59 18.91
N ARG A 592 -3.40 8.22 18.84
CA ARG A 592 -2.12 7.53 19.06
C ARG A 592 -2.02 6.95 20.47
N SER A 593 -2.33 7.72 21.48
CA SER A 593 -2.31 7.29 22.89
C SER A 593 -3.26 6.13 23.14
N TYR A 594 -4.42 6.14 22.49
CA TYR A 594 -5.36 5.03 22.52
C TYR A 594 -4.74 3.76 21.93
N CYS A 595 -4.14 3.82 20.74
CA CYS A 595 -3.48 2.68 20.10
C CYS A 595 -2.34 2.12 20.97
N ASP A 596 -1.50 2.99 21.55
CA ASP A 596 -0.39 2.58 22.42
C ASP A 596 -0.89 1.90 23.71
N ARG A 597 -2.00 2.38 24.28
CA ARG A 597 -2.63 1.75 25.45
C ARG A 597 -3.16 0.36 25.13
N ILE A 598 -3.94 0.24 24.04
CA ILE A 598 -4.51 -1.05 23.62
C ILE A 598 -3.40 -2.04 23.25
N SER A 599 -2.31 -1.58 22.63
CA SER A 599 -1.14 -2.43 22.33
C SER A 599 -0.59 -3.08 23.60
N ARG A 600 -0.39 -2.29 24.66
CA ARG A 600 0.09 -2.82 25.94
C ARG A 600 -0.92 -3.75 26.62
N GLU A 601 -2.21 -3.40 26.60
CA GLU A 601 -3.28 -4.19 27.22
C GLU A 601 -3.45 -5.56 26.56
N ARG A 602 -3.31 -5.64 25.23
CA ARG A 602 -3.56 -6.86 24.44
C ARG A 602 -2.29 -7.60 24.03
N GLY A 603 -1.10 -7.02 24.26
CA GLY A 603 0.20 -7.60 23.87
C GLY A 603 0.36 -7.75 22.35
N MET A 604 -0.22 -6.85 21.57
CA MET A 604 -0.19 -6.84 20.10
C MET A 604 0.10 -5.45 19.58
N ASN A 605 0.52 -5.32 18.32
CA ASN A 605 0.93 -4.05 17.74
C ASN A 605 -0.25 -3.30 17.10
N TYR A 606 -0.95 -2.46 17.87
CA TYR A 606 -1.92 -1.51 17.32
C TYR A 606 -1.24 -0.21 16.97
N THR A 607 -1.45 0.28 15.76
CA THR A 607 -0.77 1.48 15.24
C THR A 607 -1.77 2.47 14.65
N LEU A 608 -1.31 3.70 14.45
CA LEU A 608 -2.08 4.77 13.82
C LEU A 608 -1.46 5.17 12.47
N ILE A 609 -2.26 5.21 11.40
CA ILE A 609 -1.82 5.62 10.06
C ILE A 609 -2.59 6.85 9.56
N ALA A 610 -1.88 7.76 8.91
CA ALA A 610 -2.49 8.76 8.03
C ALA A 610 -2.93 8.06 6.75
N THR A 611 -4.22 7.79 6.60
CA THR A 611 -4.76 6.87 5.59
C THR A 611 -4.38 7.25 4.16
N PRO A 612 -3.85 6.33 3.34
CA PRO A 612 -3.69 6.50 1.89
C PRO A 612 -5.05 6.32 1.20
N ALA A 613 -5.87 7.37 1.16
CA ALA A 613 -7.21 7.29 0.63
C ALA A 613 -7.26 7.60 -0.87
N GLU A 614 -7.73 6.64 -1.66
CA GLU A 614 -8.12 6.82 -3.06
C GLU A 614 -9.64 7.02 -3.16
N GLY A 615 -10.41 5.98 -3.48
CA GLY A 615 -11.87 6.05 -3.54
C GLY A 615 -12.55 6.41 -2.21
N LEU A 616 -11.88 6.14 -1.08
CA LEU A 616 -12.40 6.47 0.24
C LEU A 616 -12.65 7.97 0.44
N SER A 617 -11.77 8.84 -0.08
CA SER A 617 -11.90 10.28 0.04
C SER A 617 -13.24 10.79 -0.52
N GLY A 618 -13.63 10.30 -1.69
CA GLY A 618 -14.93 10.60 -2.32
C GLY A 618 -16.09 9.86 -1.68
N ARG A 619 -15.90 8.60 -1.26
CA ARG A 619 -16.94 7.80 -0.62
C ARG A 619 -17.50 8.49 0.63
N PHE A 620 -16.66 8.93 1.54
CA PHE A 620 -17.11 9.55 2.78
C PHE A 620 -17.82 10.89 2.54
N VAL A 621 -17.26 11.76 1.71
CA VAL A 621 -17.87 13.06 1.47
C VAL A 621 -19.23 12.94 0.76
N ARG A 622 -19.39 12.02 -0.21
CA ARG A 622 -20.69 11.77 -0.86
C ARG A 622 -21.74 11.31 0.15
N MET A 623 -21.39 10.42 1.07
CA MET A 623 -22.30 9.91 2.10
C MET A 623 -22.67 10.99 3.11
N ASP A 624 -21.71 11.83 3.51
CA ASP A 624 -21.94 12.91 4.45
C ASP A 624 -22.76 14.05 3.82
N ARG A 625 -22.49 14.40 2.56
CA ARG A 625 -23.27 15.37 1.80
C ARG A 625 -24.71 14.89 1.61
N ALA A 626 -24.92 13.63 1.32
CA ALA A 626 -26.26 13.06 1.19
C ALA A 626 -27.04 13.09 2.52
N ARG A 627 -26.36 12.97 3.66
CA ARG A 627 -27.00 12.91 4.99
C ARG A 627 -27.17 14.26 5.67
N TYR A 628 -26.21 15.17 5.50
CA TYR A 628 -26.14 16.44 6.24
C TYR A 628 -26.23 17.67 5.33
N GLY A 629 -26.27 17.47 4.02
CA GLY A 629 -26.25 18.57 3.04
C GLY A 629 -24.83 19.08 2.76
N VAL A 630 -24.77 20.16 2.00
CA VAL A 630 -23.51 20.86 1.70
C VAL A 630 -23.17 21.77 2.87
N ILE A 631 -22.01 21.53 3.50
CA ILE A 631 -21.47 22.32 4.59
C ILE A 631 -20.18 22.99 4.07
N PRO A 632 -20.14 24.35 4.01
CA PRO A 632 -18.97 25.07 3.48
C PRO A 632 -17.67 24.69 4.21
N GLY A 633 -16.61 24.42 3.46
CA GLY A 633 -15.30 24.00 3.95
C GLY A 633 -15.26 22.59 4.54
N VAL A 634 -16.38 21.83 4.49
CA VAL A 634 -16.46 20.47 5.02
C VAL A 634 -16.94 19.49 3.94
N THR A 635 -18.16 19.65 3.40
CA THR A 635 -18.74 18.71 2.42
C THR A 635 -18.98 19.33 1.05
N ASP A 636 -18.45 20.51 0.80
CA ASP A 636 -18.64 21.27 -0.44
C ASP A 636 -17.71 20.86 -1.59
N ARG A 637 -16.65 20.07 -1.32
CA ARG A 637 -15.75 19.48 -2.33
C ARG A 637 -16.07 18.01 -2.56
N ASP A 638 -15.57 17.44 -3.65
CA ASP A 638 -15.85 16.04 -4.02
C ASP A 638 -14.91 15.01 -3.35
N TYR A 639 -14.08 15.48 -2.44
CA TYR A 639 -13.15 14.64 -1.65
C TYR A 639 -12.96 15.22 -0.25
N TYR A 640 -12.56 14.36 0.69
CA TYR A 640 -11.96 14.75 1.97
C TYR A 640 -10.43 14.71 1.87
N THR A 641 -9.77 15.62 2.56
CA THR A 641 -8.31 15.67 2.65
C THR A 641 -7.74 14.40 3.29
N ASN A 642 -6.68 13.84 2.69
CA ASN A 642 -6.02 12.63 3.21
C ASN A 642 -5.34 12.88 4.56
N GLY A 643 -5.62 12.02 5.53
CA GLY A 643 -4.95 11.99 6.83
C GLY A 643 -4.89 13.37 7.52
N PHE A 644 -3.68 13.79 7.83
CA PHE A 644 -3.39 15.07 8.49
C PHE A 644 -2.94 16.19 7.53
N HIS A 645 -3.00 15.98 6.22
CA HIS A 645 -2.48 16.99 5.30
C HIS A 645 -3.20 18.32 5.40
N VAL A 646 -2.47 19.39 5.14
CA VAL A 646 -3.07 20.68 4.80
C VAL A 646 -3.84 20.49 3.48
N PRO A 647 -5.07 21.07 3.35
CA PRO A 647 -5.84 20.91 2.12
C PRO A 647 -5.06 21.30 0.87
N VAL A 648 -5.14 20.48 -0.18
CA VAL A 648 -4.35 20.67 -1.41
C VAL A 648 -4.63 21.99 -2.14
N TYR A 649 -5.78 22.60 -1.88
CA TYR A 649 -6.18 23.90 -2.44
C TYR A 649 -5.77 25.11 -1.59
N PHE A 650 -5.14 24.87 -0.44
CA PHE A 650 -4.75 25.97 0.45
C PHE A 650 -3.39 26.53 0.03
N ASP A 651 -3.37 27.83 -0.24
CA ASP A 651 -2.15 28.55 -0.62
C ASP A 651 -1.21 28.68 0.59
N ILE A 652 -0.08 28.01 0.53
CA ILE A 652 0.91 27.92 1.60
C ILE A 652 2.32 27.69 1.00
N SER A 653 3.35 28.26 1.62
CA SER A 653 4.72 27.98 1.19
C SER A 653 5.13 26.52 1.47
N ALA A 654 6.11 26.01 0.71
CA ALA A 654 6.66 24.67 0.93
C ALA A 654 7.15 24.49 2.37
N PHE A 655 7.86 25.47 2.90
CA PHE A 655 8.44 25.38 4.24
C PHE A 655 7.40 25.48 5.35
N ASP A 656 6.40 26.36 5.22
CA ASP A 656 5.31 26.42 6.19
C ASP A 656 4.50 25.14 6.22
N LYS A 657 4.21 24.54 5.06
CA LYS A 657 3.54 23.25 4.97
C LYS A 657 4.34 22.12 5.65
N ILE A 658 5.64 22.06 5.38
CA ILE A 658 6.55 21.09 6.02
C ILE A 658 6.51 21.27 7.54
N ALA A 659 6.66 22.49 8.05
CA ALA A 659 6.66 22.79 9.47
C ALA A 659 5.32 22.43 10.15
N LEU A 660 4.19 22.65 9.46
CA LEU A 660 2.85 22.29 9.96
C LEU A 660 2.61 20.78 10.00
N GLU A 661 3.05 20.04 9.00
CA GLU A 661 2.77 18.60 8.88
C GLU A 661 3.78 17.73 9.64
N ALA A 662 5.02 18.17 9.82
CA ALA A 662 6.08 17.40 10.46
C ALA A 662 5.71 16.82 11.86
N PRO A 663 5.06 17.55 12.77
CA PRO A 663 4.71 17.03 14.10
C PRO A 663 3.78 15.81 14.06
N TYR A 664 2.94 15.67 13.02
CA TYR A 664 2.03 14.53 12.87
C TYR A 664 2.75 13.23 12.53
N HIS A 665 3.96 13.29 11.94
CA HIS A 665 4.73 12.10 11.59
C HIS A 665 5.09 11.27 12.83
N ALA A 666 5.47 11.92 13.92
CA ALA A 666 5.76 11.24 15.18
C ALA A 666 4.53 10.55 15.80
N LEU A 667 3.33 11.08 15.53
CA LEU A 667 2.07 10.56 16.06
C LEU A 667 1.51 9.39 15.23
N THR A 668 1.87 9.28 13.96
CA THR A 668 1.35 8.28 13.02
C THR A 668 2.35 7.15 12.78
N ASN A 669 2.58 6.34 13.82
CA ASN A 669 3.59 5.27 13.82
C ASN A 669 3.30 4.10 12.87
N GLY A 670 2.08 3.96 12.39
CA GLY A 670 1.67 2.97 11.38
C GLY A 670 1.94 3.42 9.94
N GLY A 671 2.20 4.70 9.74
CA GLY A 671 2.55 5.23 8.43
C GLY A 671 2.13 6.69 8.19
N HIS A 672 2.96 7.36 7.42
CA HIS A 672 2.80 8.77 7.05
C HIS A 672 3.65 9.09 5.82
N ILE A 673 3.33 10.17 5.14
CA ILE A 673 4.14 10.82 4.11
C ILE A 673 3.64 12.26 3.95
N SER A 674 4.52 13.20 3.64
CA SER A 674 4.13 14.54 3.22
C SER A 674 4.55 14.82 1.78
N TYR A 675 3.75 15.61 1.07
CA TYR A 675 3.98 15.98 -0.33
C TYR A 675 4.16 17.47 -0.48
N ILE A 676 5.17 17.87 -1.25
CA ILE A 676 5.36 19.25 -1.69
C ILE A 676 5.13 19.30 -3.19
N GLU A 677 4.26 20.20 -3.63
CA GLU A 677 3.92 20.41 -5.05
C GLU A 677 4.76 21.58 -5.58
N LEU A 678 5.79 21.31 -6.36
CA LEU A 678 6.62 22.35 -6.99
C LEU A 678 6.05 22.75 -8.35
N ASP A 679 6.26 24.00 -8.73
CA ASP A 679 6.01 24.48 -10.08
C ASP A 679 7.24 24.31 -10.99
N GLY A 680 7.02 24.13 -12.27
CA GLY A 680 8.09 24.03 -13.26
C GLY A 680 8.85 22.70 -13.20
N ASP A 681 10.05 22.70 -13.80
CA ASP A 681 10.98 21.57 -13.82
C ASP A 681 12.05 21.76 -12.72
N PRO A 682 12.02 20.97 -11.64
CA PRO A 682 13.00 21.10 -10.56
C PRO A 682 14.44 20.76 -10.97
N SER A 683 14.66 20.09 -12.09
CA SER A 683 16.01 19.80 -12.60
C SER A 683 16.76 21.07 -13.03
N ASP A 684 16.04 22.16 -13.31
CA ASP A 684 16.61 23.47 -13.61
C ASP A 684 17.13 24.21 -12.35
N ASN A 685 16.68 23.80 -11.15
CA ASN A 685 17.10 24.38 -9.87
C ASN A 685 17.21 23.33 -8.76
N LEU A 686 18.23 22.49 -8.86
CA LEU A 686 18.49 21.43 -7.87
C LEU A 686 18.82 21.96 -6.47
N GLU A 687 19.30 23.19 -6.33
CA GLU A 687 19.58 23.80 -5.01
C GLU A 687 18.27 24.07 -4.25
N ALA A 688 17.25 24.59 -4.95
CA ALA A 688 15.93 24.77 -4.36
C ALA A 688 15.30 23.42 -4.01
N PHE A 689 15.42 22.41 -4.87
CA PHE A 689 14.95 21.07 -4.60
C PHE A 689 15.63 20.46 -3.35
N GLU A 690 16.97 20.57 -3.27
CA GLU A 690 17.75 20.13 -2.12
C GLU A 690 17.33 20.83 -0.83
N SER A 691 17.07 22.15 -0.87
CA SER A 691 16.63 22.90 0.30
C SER A 691 15.32 22.39 0.88
N VAL A 692 14.38 21.97 0.02
CA VAL A 692 13.11 21.36 0.44
C VAL A 692 13.37 20.02 1.15
N ILE A 693 14.19 19.14 0.59
CA ILE A 693 14.51 17.83 1.19
C ILE A 693 15.24 18.01 2.53
N ARG A 694 16.20 18.94 2.60
CA ARG A 694 16.92 19.23 3.85
C ARG A 694 15.96 19.78 4.92
N TYR A 695 15.09 20.69 4.54
CA TYR A 695 14.12 21.25 5.48
C TYR A 695 13.12 20.21 6.01
N MET A 696 12.71 19.22 5.19
CA MET A 696 11.92 18.08 5.67
C MET A 696 12.64 17.33 6.81
N LYS A 697 13.95 17.08 6.63
CA LYS A 697 14.77 16.43 7.67
C LYS A 697 14.88 17.30 8.91
N ASP A 698 15.17 18.58 8.75
CA ASP A 698 15.39 19.54 9.85
C ASP A 698 14.13 19.72 10.71
N CYS A 699 12.95 19.66 10.10
CA CYS A 699 11.65 19.65 10.80
C CYS A 699 11.30 18.31 11.45
N GLY A 700 12.12 17.25 11.27
CA GLY A 700 11.91 15.94 11.88
C GLY A 700 10.84 15.10 11.18
N MET A 701 10.58 15.30 9.89
CA MET A 701 9.73 14.40 9.11
C MET A 701 10.33 13.00 9.04
N GLY A 702 9.48 11.97 8.95
CA GLY A 702 9.90 10.59 8.75
C GLY A 702 9.98 10.20 7.28
N TYR A 703 9.10 10.75 6.43
CA TYR A 703 8.99 10.38 5.03
C TYR A 703 8.34 11.50 4.22
N GLY A 704 8.96 11.87 3.12
CA GLY A 704 8.52 12.95 2.27
C GLY A 704 8.73 12.69 0.79
N SER A 705 7.99 13.40 -0.03
CA SER A 705 8.08 13.36 -1.48
C SER A 705 7.84 14.73 -2.09
N VAL A 706 8.45 14.96 -3.23
CA VAL A 706 8.25 16.18 -4.03
C VAL A 706 7.53 15.80 -5.32
N ASN A 707 6.47 16.52 -5.63
CA ASN A 707 5.69 16.38 -6.86
C ASN A 707 5.95 17.60 -7.75
N HIS A 708 5.98 17.35 -9.03
CA HIS A 708 6.07 18.37 -10.08
C HIS A 708 5.49 17.79 -11.38
N PRO A 709 5.17 18.61 -12.38
CA PRO A 709 4.69 18.10 -13.67
C PRO A 709 5.75 17.24 -14.36
N VAL A 710 5.36 16.02 -14.73
CA VAL A 710 6.14 15.15 -15.63
C VAL A 710 5.18 14.63 -16.68
N ASP A 711 5.31 15.15 -17.89
CA ASP A 711 4.44 14.80 -19.01
C ASP A 711 5.25 14.23 -20.16
N ARG A 712 4.60 13.39 -20.97
CA ARG A 712 5.20 12.84 -22.18
C ARG A 712 4.21 12.86 -23.34
N ASP A 713 4.71 13.23 -24.51
CA ASP A 713 3.98 13.05 -25.74
C ASP A 713 4.35 11.71 -26.37
N PRO A 714 3.44 10.71 -26.38
CA PRO A 714 3.74 9.40 -26.92
C PRO A 714 3.96 9.38 -28.44
N VAL A 715 3.55 10.45 -29.16
CA VAL A 715 3.70 10.53 -30.63
C VAL A 715 5.11 11.00 -31.03
N CYS A 716 5.62 12.05 -30.41
CA CYS A 716 6.94 12.59 -30.75
C CYS A 716 8.06 12.25 -29.75
N GLY A 717 7.72 11.57 -28.64
CA GLY A 717 8.65 11.16 -27.59
C GLY A 717 9.18 12.33 -26.75
N TYR A 718 8.51 13.50 -26.73
CA TYR A 718 8.88 14.59 -25.84
C TYR A 718 8.59 14.21 -24.38
N ASN A 719 9.57 14.42 -23.51
CA ASN A 719 9.42 14.31 -22.06
C ASN A 719 9.70 15.70 -21.44
N GLY A 720 8.82 16.16 -20.57
CA GLY A 720 8.93 17.46 -19.91
C GLY A 720 7.54 17.98 -19.52
N ILE A 721 7.39 19.29 -19.41
CA ILE A 721 6.12 19.93 -19.09
C ILE A 721 5.33 20.14 -20.37
N ILE A 722 4.11 19.64 -20.43
CA ILE A 722 3.15 19.86 -21.52
C ILE A 722 1.89 20.48 -20.93
N GLU A 723 1.58 21.69 -21.33
CA GLU A 723 0.29 22.32 -21.02
C GLU A 723 -0.79 21.80 -21.98
N ASP A 724 -1.27 22.64 -22.89
CA ASP A 724 -2.28 22.25 -23.90
C ASP A 724 -1.65 21.79 -25.21
N VAL A 725 -0.40 22.18 -25.49
CA VAL A 725 0.32 21.99 -26.75
C VAL A 725 1.69 21.41 -26.47
N CYS A 726 2.06 20.34 -27.18
CA CYS A 726 3.40 19.77 -27.09
C CYS A 726 4.47 20.76 -27.58
N PRO A 727 5.48 21.13 -26.75
CA PRO A 727 6.51 22.10 -27.14
C PRO A 727 7.37 21.64 -28.30
N LYS A 728 7.50 20.32 -28.53
CA LYS A 728 8.37 19.76 -29.57
C LYS A 728 7.70 19.67 -30.94
N CYS A 729 6.45 19.19 -31.00
CA CYS A 729 5.78 18.95 -32.28
C CYS A 729 4.56 19.83 -32.55
N GLY A 730 4.11 20.60 -31.56
CA GLY A 730 3.00 21.55 -31.71
C GLY A 730 1.61 20.90 -31.70
N ARG A 731 1.48 19.58 -31.46
CA ARG A 731 0.16 18.94 -31.43
C ARG A 731 -0.60 19.21 -30.13
N THR A 732 -1.93 19.10 -30.19
CA THR A 732 -2.84 19.05 -29.06
C THR A 732 -3.33 17.62 -28.82
N GLU A 733 -3.94 17.33 -27.67
CA GLU A 733 -4.49 15.99 -27.36
C GLU A 733 -5.61 15.57 -28.33
N ALA A 734 -6.36 16.53 -28.90
CA ALA A 734 -7.41 16.27 -29.84
C ALA A 734 -6.89 15.76 -31.22
N GLU A 735 -5.64 16.06 -31.54
CA GLU A 735 -4.99 15.63 -32.78
C GLU A 735 -4.40 14.23 -32.58
N HIS A 736 -4.64 13.30 -33.49
CA HIS A 736 -4.14 11.92 -33.49
C HIS A 736 -4.82 10.91 -32.55
N GLY A 737 -5.81 11.28 -31.74
CA GLY A 737 -6.55 10.36 -30.87
C GLY A 737 -5.72 9.68 -29.77
N GLN A 738 -4.55 10.23 -29.44
CA GLN A 738 -3.68 9.79 -28.34
C GLN A 738 -3.51 10.94 -27.33
N SER A 739 -3.91 10.69 -26.09
CA SER A 739 -3.71 11.62 -24.99
C SER A 739 -2.23 11.77 -24.62
N PHE A 740 -1.86 12.89 -24.02
CA PHE A 740 -0.55 13.02 -23.37
C PHE A 740 -0.49 12.12 -22.15
N GLU A 741 0.64 11.49 -21.92
CA GLU A 741 0.92 10.81 -20.66
C GLU A 741 1.23 11.88 -19.62
N ARG A 742 0.42 11.96 -18.57
CA ARG A 742 0.58 12.91 -17.47
C ARG A 742 0.85 12.13 -16.19
N ILE A 743 2.14 11.97 -15.87
CA ILE A 743 2.54 11.23 -14.69
C ILE A 743 2.21 12.06 -13.45
N ARG A 744 1.33 11.56 -12.62
CA ARG A 744 0.90 12.22 -11.38
C ARG A 744 0.86 11.23 -10.24
N ARG A 745 1.10 11.73 -9.03
CA ARG A 745 0.99 10.93 -7.83
C ARG A 745 -0.47 10.87 -7.35
N ILE A 746 -0.96 9.65 -7.13
CA ILE A 746 -2.34 9.46 -6.63
C ILE A 746 -2.40 9.46 -5.10
N THR A 747 -1.56 8.66 -4.44
CA THR A 747 -1.38 8.66 -2.98
C THR A 747 0.10 8.62 -2.64
N GLY A 748 0.78 7.47 -2.77
CA GLY A 748 2.23 7.35 -2.60
C GLY A 748 2.90 6.79 -3.85
N TYR A 749 2.13 6.34 -4.84
CA TYR A 749 2.60 5.81 -6.10
C TYR A 749 2.13 6.66 -7.29
N LEU A 750 2.80 6.48 -8.42
CA LEU A 750 2.56 7.21 -9.66
C LEU A 750 1.56 6.49 -10.54
N VAL A 751 0.84 7.26 -11.35
CA VAL A 751 -0.03 6.75 -12.41
C VAL A 751 0.26 7.51 -13.70
N GLY A 752 0.31 6.78 -14.82
CA GLY A 752 0.73 7.33 -16.12
C GLY A 752 -0.30 8.20 -16.80
N THR A 753 -1.60 8.03 -16.49
CA THR A 753 -2.70 8.75 -17.14
C THR A 753 -3.79 9.12 -16.16
N LEU A 754 -4.40 10.31 -16.33
CA LEU A 754 -5.44 10.83 -15.44
C LEU A 754 -6.79 10.11 -15.60
N ASP A 755 -7.02 9.39 -16.69
CA ASP A 755 -8.24 8.61 -16.92
C ASP A 755 -8.38 7.44 -15.94
N ARG A 756 -7.29 6.98 -15.33
CA ARG A 756 -7.29 5.98 -14.25
C ARG A 756 -7.65 6.54 -12.88
N PHE A 757 -7.66 7.85 -12.70
CA PHE A 757 -8.10 8.48 -11.46
C PHE A 757 -9.61 8.36 -11.29
N ASN A 758 -10.08 8.01 -10.09
CA ASN A 758 -11.48 8.14 -9.73
C ASN A 758 -11.87 9.63 -9.62
N ASP A 759 -13.18 9.93 -9.57
CA ASP A 759 -13.66 11.31 -9.63
C ASP A 759 -13.14 12.18 -8.49
N ALA A 760 -13.03 11.62 -7.27
CA ALA A 760 -12.49 12.34 -6.13
C ALA A 760 -11.00 12.70 -6.32
N LYS A 761 -10.20 11.78 -6.88
CA LYS A 761 -8.79 12.04 -7.14
C LYS A 761 -8.55 12.98 -8.32
N ARG A 762 -9.43 12.99 -9.32
CA ARG A 762 -9.41 14.01 -10.37
C ARG A 762 -9.71 15.41 -9.82
N ALA A 763 -10.71 15.51 -8.94
CA ALA A 763 -11.05 16.77 -8.29
C ALA A 763 -9.90 17.26 -7.37
N GLU A 764 -9.30 16.35 -6.60
CA GLU A 764 -8.16 16.67 -5.76
C GLU A 764 -6.93 17.12 -6.58
N GLU A 765 -6.63 16.45 -7.68
CA GLU A 765 -5.51 16.82 -8.55
C GLU A 765 -5.72 18.17 -9.22
N HIS A 766 -6.94 18.44 -9.68
CA HIS A 766 -7.33 19.73 -10.26
C HIS A 766 -7.19 20.89 -9.25
N ASP A 767 -7.49 20.63 -7.99
CA ASP A 767 -7.47 21.66 -6.93
C ASP A 767 -6.06 21.89 -6.34
N ARG A 768 -5.05 21.07 -6.69
CA ARG A 768 -3.70 21.20 -6.14
C ARG A 768 -3.05 22.53 -6.50
N VAL A 769 -2.68 23.30 -5.47
CA VAL A 769 -1.87 24.50 -5.62
C VAL A 769 -0.38 24.15 -5.57
N LYS A 770 0.45 24.98 -6.20
CA LYS A 770 1.90 24.87 -6.13
C LYS A 770 2.41 25.60 -4.88
N HIS A 771 3.46 25.03 -4.28
CA HIS A 771 4.06 25.59 -3.08
C HIS A 771 5.32 26.37 -3.43
N ASP A 772 5.32 27.66 -3.17
CA ASP A 772 6.50 28.48 -3.36
C ASP A 772 7.63 28.06 -2.41
N VAL A 773 8.84 27.98 -2.93
CA VAL A 773 10.06 27.80 -2.14
C VAL A 773 10.64 29.18 -1.87
N PRO A 774 10.64 29.64 -0.60
CA PRO A 774 11.25 30.95 -0.27
C PRO A 774 12.71 30.98 -0.69
N THR A 775 13.09 32.01 -1.44
CA THR A 775 14.51 32.27 -1.73
C THR A 775 15.20 32.60 -0.41
N ALA A 776 16.31 31.94 -0.11
CA ALA A 776 17.16 32.35 1.01
C ALA A 776 17.61 33.82 0.79
N GLU A 777 17.19 34.74 1.69
CA GLU A 777 17.70 36.10 1.75
C GLU A 777 19.18 36.14 2.18
#